data_c3a79e6616f80c8df03ad580748fe1a5
#
_entry.id   c3a79e6616f80c8df03ad580748fe1a5
#
_cell.length_a   1.000
_cell.length_b   1.000
_cell.length_c   1.000
_cell.angle_alpha   90.00
_cell.angle_beta   90.00
_cell.angle_gamma   90.00
#
_symmetry.space_group_name_H-M   'P 1'
#
loop_
_entity.id
_entity.type
_entity.pdbx_description
1 polymer ?
#
loop_
_entity_poly.entity_id
_entity_poly.type
_entity_poly.pdbx_seq_one_letter_code
_entity_poly.pdbx_strand_id
1 'polypeptide(L)'
;MKTENCVRRRRLSWQISGVGKIIGIDLGTTNSLVATVDSGIPLVIADADGQRLTPSVVHFRAPGVAPLVGRAANRVRVLRPAETVYSIKRFIGRRGGEISQEEMLVTYPLKGEGAGPVTVQIQGRDFTPEEISAEVLKKLKGDAEAFFGEPVTQAVITVPAYFNDAQRHATKRAGELAGLTVERIVNEPTAAALAYGLDRLKEKSRIAVYDLGGGTFDLSILELNGGVFQVLATNGNTRLGGDDVDARIVDFLLAEIKAAGGPDLREKSETRNPKPEILAMLSRLREAAEQAKIKLSTETEVEIALPFLTPAFGFSRRLTRQELEDLARDLITRTRAHCLRSLADSKLESRDLDQVVLVGGQTRMPLVRRLVAEWFGCAASSEVEGVKGSSVEAEPDPSTVKRPLLNTSQNPDEAVALGAAIQAEILSGGFRNMLLLDVTPLSLGLETFGGLMNVIIPRNSTIPIKAGEAFTTAVDNQRSMLIHVLQGERERARDNWSLGQFTIDFEPAPKGVARVGVQFEIDANGILHVLARDLRTGREKVVEMKSAVDVDDARVQEMVEESVEHAFEDLRARRWVEAKLRAQATMAATRQALSEHGGEIAADCRIRVETALTAVAALLAGQDDQPSGDAARLNAALAQLDEATIPLADLMMDRAMETLLRKRGVIQ
;
A
#
# COMPACT_ATOMS: atom_id res chain seq x y z
N MET A 1 -35.43 -3.33 -52.70
CA MET A 1 -34.02 -3.67 -53.01
C MET A 1 -33.18 -2.42 -53.12
N LYS A 2 -32.86 -1.73 -52.03
CA LYS A 2 -31.86 -0.61 -51.96
C LYS A 2 -31.57 -0.18 -50.53
N THR A 3 -31.56 -1.06 -49.55
CA THR A 3 -31.23 -0.76 -48.14
C THR A 3 -30.29 -1.75 -47.46
N GLU A 4 -29.74 -2.75 -48.18
CA GLU A 4 -28.82 -3.75 -47.58
C GLU A 4 -27.32 -3.54 -47.86
N ASN A 5 -26.91 -2.49 -48.57
CA ASN A 5 -25.51 -2.32 -48.99
C ASN A 5 -24.71 -1.26 -48.19
N CYS A 6 -25.23 -0.74 -47.09
CA CYS A 6 -24.51 0.29 -46.33
C CYS A 6 -23.76 -0.23 -45.08
N VAL A 7 -23.99 -1.47 -44.64
CA VAL A 7 -23.37 -2.06 -43.43
C VAL A 7 -22.12 -2.89 -43.76
N ARG A 8 -21.85 -3.21 -45.02
CA ARG A 8 -20.73 -4.11 -45.41
C ARG A 8 -19.42 -3.45 -45.83
N ARG A 9 -19.27 -2.10 -45.72
CA ARG A 9 -18.06 -1.38 -46.20
C ARG A 9 -17.17 -0.77 -45.11
N ARG A 10 -17.26 -1.20 -43.84
CA ARG A 10 -16.32 -0.77 -42.80
C ARG A 10 -15.50 -1.91 -42.17
N ARG A 11 -15.27 -3.00 -42.88
CA ARG A 11 -14.45 -4.13 -42.40
C ARG A 11 -13.25 -4.40 -43.31
N LEU A 12 -12.47 -3.40 -43.66
CA LEU A 12 -11.20 -3.64 -44.37
C LEU A 12 -10.26 -2.47 -44.11
N SER A 13 -9.58 -2.52 -43.01
CA SER A 13 -8.21 -2.02 -42.79
C SER A 13 -7.92 -2.15 -41.30
N TRP A 14 -7.10 -3.10 -40.95
CA TRP A 14 -6.24 -3.16 -39.75
C TRP A 14 -5.79 -4.61 -39.55
N GLN A 15 -5.00 -5.09 -40.49
CA GLN A 15 -4.09 -6.19 -40.26
C GLN A 15 -2.68 -5.64 -40.42
N ILE A 16 -2.15 -4.99 -39.38
CA ILE A 16 -0.71 -4.82 -39.15
C ILE A 16 -0.56 -4.56 -37.64
N SER A 17 -0.24 -5.59 -36.91
CA SER A 17 0.72 -5.74 -35.82
C SER A 17 0.28 -6.91 -34.95
N GLY A 18 1.12 -7.93 -34.86
CA GLY A 18 0.89 -9.15 -34.07
C GLY A 18 1.02 -8.96 -32.55
N VAL A 19 0.64 -7.80 -32.02
CA VAL A 19 0.49 -7.57 -30.58
C VAL A 19 -1.00 -7.69 -30.27
N GLY A 20 -1.37 -8.68 -29.46
CA GLY A 20 -2.76 -8.85 -28.97
C GLY A 20 -3.23 -7.57 -28.28
N LYS A 21 -4.55 -7.35 -28.29
CA LYS A 21 -5.12 -6.18 -27.60
C LYS A 21 -4.93 -6.30 -26.09
N ILE A 22 -4.40 -5.23 -25.47
CA ILE A 22 -4.26 -5.11 -24.05
C ILE A 22 -5.45 -4.29 -23.52
N ILE A 23 -6.19 -4.82 -22.55
CA ILE A 23 -7.31 -4.12 -21.91
C ILE A 23 -6.86 -3.49 -20.59
N GLY A 24 -7.53 -2.40 -20.18
CA GLY A 24 -7.40 -1.83 -18.85
C GLY A 24 -8.53 -2.33 -17.95
N ILE A 25 -8.19 -2.80 -16.75
CA ILE A 25 -9.16 -3.28 -15.76
C ILE A 25 -8.97 -2.52 -14.45
N ASP A 26 -10.06 -1.94 -13.96
CA ASP A 26 -10.21 -1.53 -12.58
C ASP A 26 -10.87 -2.68 -11.81
N LEU A 27 -10.09 -3.37 -10.96
CA LEU A 27 -10.58 -4.41 -10.07
C LEU A 27 -10.97 -3.78 -8.73
N GLY A 28 -12.12 -3.14 -8.65
CA GLY A 28 -12.56 -2.43 -7.44
C GLY A 28 -13.15 -3.34 -6.36
N THR A 29 -13.21 -2.83 -5.12
CA THR A 29 -13.80 -3.56 -3.97
C THR A 29 -15.29 -3.79 -4.17
N THR A 30 -16.02 -2.76 -4.58
CA THR A 30 -17.49 -2.80 -4.74
C THR A 30 -17.89 -3.03 -6.18
N ASN A 31 -17.26 -2.31 -7.12
CA ASN A 31 -17.52 -2.40 -8.56
C ASN A 31 -16.21 -2.52 -9.31
N SER A 32 -16.22 -3.27 -10.41
CA SER A 32 -15.10 -3.42 -11.33
C SER A 32 -15.50 -2.99 -12.74
N LEU A 33 -14.54 -2.51 -13.51
CA LEU A 33 -14.74 -2.02 -14.86
C LEU A 33 -13.65 -2.53 -15.80
N VAL A 34 -13.99 -2.64 -17.07
CA VAL A 34 -13.04 -2.89 -18.15
C VAL A 34 -13.12 -1.77 -19.18
N ALA A 35 -11.97 -1.34 -19.65
CA ALA A 35 -11.84 -0.23 -20.60
C ALA A 35 -10.81 -0.53 -21.68
N THR A 36 -10.89 0.20 -22.77
CA THR A 36 -9.95 0.14 -23.89
C THR A 36 -9.73 1.52 -24.47
N VAL A 37 -8.76 1.64 -25.36
CA VAL A 37 -8.61 2.81 -26.24
C VAL A 37 -9.04 2.42 -27.63
N ASP A 38 -10.03 3.10 -28.18
CA ASP A 38 -10.46 2.94 -29.57
C ASP A 38 -10.21 4.24 -30.35
N SER A 39 -9.41 4.15 -31.40
CA SER A 39 -9.06 5.28 -32.26
C SER A 39 -8.48 6.49 -31.47
N GLY A 40 -7.70 6.21 -30.41
CA GLY A 40 -7.08 7.22 -29.53
C GLY A 40 -8.00 7.77 -28.46
N ILE A 41 -9.24 7.26 -28.32
CA ILE A 41 -10.20 7.69 -27.30
C ILE A 41 -10.39 6.57 -26.28
N PRO A 42 -10.07 6.79 -25.00
CA PRO A 42 -10.36 5.82 -23.95
C PRO A 42 -11.85 5.71 -23.70
N LEU A 43 -12.34 4.49 -23.58
CA LEU A 43 -13.75 4.20 -23.32
C LEU A 43 -13.91 2.99 -22.41
N VAL A 44 -14.94 3.03 -21.56
CA VAL A 44 -15.36 1.89 -20.75
C VAL A 44 -16.23 0.96 -21.58
N ILE A 45 -15.90 -0.33 -21.57
CA ILE A 45 -16.65 -1.37 -22.24
C ILE A 45 -17.89 -1.70 -21.40
N ALA A 46 -19.06 -1.67 -22.02
CA ALA A 46 -20.31 -2.07 -21.40
C ALA A 46 -20.55 -3.57 -21.58
N ASP A 47 -21.26 -4.18 -20.62
CA ASP A 47 -21.73 -5.55 -20.74
C ASP A 47 -22.89 -5.69 -21.77
N ALA A 48 -23.40 -6.91 -21.95
CA ALA A 48 -24.48 -7.21 -22.90
C ALA A 48 -25.80 -6.46 -22.59
N ASP A 49 -25.98 -6.01 -21.33
CA ASP A 49 -27.14 -5.22 -20.90
C ASP A 49 -26.88 -3.69 -21.01
N GLY A 50 -25.75 -3.27 -21.58
CA GLY A 50 -25.35 -1.88 -21.73
C GLY A 50 -24.83 -1.24 -20.43
N GLN A 51 -24.49 -2.04 -19.43
CA GLN A 51 -24.01 -1.55 -18.14
C GLN A 51 -22.48 -1.52 -18.11
N ARG A 52 -21.92 -0.41 -17.66
CA ARG A 52 -20.46 -0.20 -17.57
C ARG A 52 -19.87 -0.70 -16.24
N LEU A 53 -20.63 -0.57 -15.16
CA LEU A 53 -20.23 -1.01 -13.82
C LEU A 53 -20.62 -2.47 -13.59
N THR A 54 -19.66 -3.31 -13.26
CA THR A 54 -19.86 -4.70 -12.85
C THR A 54 -19.66 -4.79 -11.33
N PRO A 55 -20.71 -5.04 -10.53
CA PRO A 55 -20.53 -5.32 -9.10
C PRO A 55 -19.51 -6.43 -8.87
N SER A 56 -18.56 -6.23 -7.96
CA SER A 56 -17.52 -7.21 -7.58
C SER A 56 -18.13 -8.28 -6.66
N VAL A 57 -19.16 -8.96 -7.15
CA VAL A 57 -19.96 -9.94 -6.42
C VAL A 57 -19.96 -11.26 -7.21
N VAL A 58 -19.70 -12.37 -6.49
CA VAL A 58 -19.66 -13.72 -7.06
C VAL A 58 -20.59 -14.63 -6.27
N HIS A 59 -21.53 -15.27 -6.94
CA HIS A 59 -22.42 -16.28 -6.34
C HIS A 59 -22.07 -17.67 -6.88
N PHE A 60 -21.68 -18.54 -5.97
CA PHE A 60 -21.35 -19.93 -6.30
C PHE A 60 -22.61 -20.78 -6.32
N ARG A 61 -22.89 -21.37 -7.50
CA ARG A 61 -23.97 -22.33 -7.70
C ARG A 61 -23.55 -23.75 -7.30
N ALA A 62 -24.34 -24.74 -7.62
CA ALA A 62 -24.00 -26.15 -7.38
C ALA A 62 -22.60 -26.51 -7.94
N PRO A 63 -21.88 -27.46 -7.33
CA PRO A 63 -20.58 -27.91 -7.81
C PRO A 63 -20.58 -28.27 -9.29
N GLY A 64 -19.57 -27.80 -10.03
CA GLY A 64 -19.44 -28.00 -11.48
C GLY A 64 -20.24 -27.03 -12.36
N VAL A 65 -21.01 -26.12 -11.76
CA VAL A 65 -21.74 -25.07 -12.50
C VAL A 65 -21.00 -23.75 -12.35
N ALA A 66 -20.72 -23.06 -13.45
CA ALA A 66 -20.03 -21.76 -13.44
C ALA A 66 -20.75 -20.77 -12.53
N PRO A 67 -20.02 -19.97 -11.71
CA PRO A 67 -20.62 -19.00 -10.79
C PRO A 67 -21.36 -17.90 -11.55
N LEU A 68 -22.30 -17.23 -10.86
CA LEU A 68 -22.84 -15.95 -11.33
C LEU A 68 -21.89 -14.83 -10.87
N VAL A 69 -21.70 -13.83 -11.71
CA VAL A 69 -20.86 -12.68 -11.40
C VAL A 69 -21.62 -11.38 -11.68
N GLY A 70 -21.29 -10.34 -10.95
CA GLY A 70 -21.83 -9.01 -11.15
C GLY A 70 -23.28 -8.87 -10.71
N ARG A 71 -24.11 -8.19 -11.49
CA ARG A 71 -25.51 -7.90 -11.15
C ARG A 71 -26.35 -9.16 -10.93
N ALA A 72 -26.09 -10.23 -11.69
CA ALA A 72 -26.78 -11.50 -11.52
C ALA A 72 -26.50 -12.13 -10.15
N ALA A 73 -25.24 -12.06 -9.70
CA ALA A 73 -24.84 -12.50 -8.36
C ALA A 73 -25.43 -11.59 -7.27
N ASN A 74 -25.41 -10.28 -7.48
CA ASN A 74 -25.91 -9.31 -6.50
C ASN A 74 -27.41 -9.47 -6.24
N ARG A 75 -28.21 -9.81 -7.26
CA ARG A 75 -29.66 -10.07 -7.11
C ARG A 75 -29.96 -11.26 -6.21
N VAL A 76 -29.09 -12.25 -6.12
CA VAL A 76 -29.29 -13.43 -5.28
C VAL A 76 -28.62 -13.32 -3.92
N ARG A 77 -27.82 -12.27 -3.66
CA ARG A 77 -27.07 -12.05 -2.42
C ARG A 77 -27.93 -12.12 -1.16
N VAL A 78 -29.12 -11.52 -1.20
CA VAL A 78 -30.06 -11.52 -0.07
C VAL A 78 -30.67 -12.91 0.16
N LEU A 79 -30.89 -13.68 -0.89
CA LEU A 79 -31.52 -15.00 -0.80
C LEU A 79 -30.52 -16.10 -0.45
N ARG A 80 -29.27 -15.94 -0.84
CA ARG A 80 -28.17 -16.91 -0.68
C ARG A 80 -26.88 -16.22 -0.16
N PRO A 81 -26.94 -15.58 1.01
CA PRO A 81 -25.82 -14.79 1.52
C PRO A 81 -24.56 -15.62 1.80
N ALA A 82 -24.70 -16.87 2.25
CA ALA A 82 -23.56 -17.73 2.56
C ALA A 82 -22.77 -18.19 1.32
N GLU A 83 -23.43 -18.26 0.14
CA GLU A 83 -22.81 -18.67 -1.12
C GLU A 83 -22.48 -17.46 -2.03
N THR A 84 -22.70 -16.22 -1.55
CA THR A 84 -22.49 -15.01 -2.35
C THR A 84 -21.43 -14.13 -1.71
N VAL A 85 -20.28 -14.03 -2.37
CA VAL A 85 -19.10 -13.28 -1.89
C VAL A 85 -19.08 -11.90 -2.52
N TYR A 86 -18.78 -10.89 -1.70
CA TYR A 86 -18.63 -9.48 -2.08
C TYR A 86 -17.45 -8.88 -1.31
N SER A 87 -16.95 -7.72 -1.74
CA SER A 87 -15.83 -7.00 -1.12
C SER A 87 -14.57 -7.86 -0.90
N ILE A 88 -14.37 -8.90 -1.72
CA ILE A 88 -13.28 -9.87 -1.54
C ILE A 88 -11.89 -9.24 -1.69
N LYS A 89 -11.76 -8.13 -2.40
CA LYS A 89 -10.52 -7.38 -2.54
C LYS A 89 -9.93 -6.94 -1.20
N ARG A 90 -10.76 -6.74 -0.15
CA ARG A 90 -10.30 -6.43 1.21
C ARG A 90 -9.48 -7.56 1.85
N PHE A 91 -9.57 -8.77 1.32
CA PHE A 91 -8.91 -9.96 1.84
C PHE A 91 -7.83 -10.52 0.91
N ILE A 92 -7.67 -9.95 -0.29
CA ILE A 92 -6.69 -10.44 -1.28
C ILE A 92 -5.26 -10.26 -0.78
N GLY A 93 -4.48 -11.33 -0.83
CA GLY A 93 -3.10 -11.35 -0.38
C GLY A 93 -2.91 -11.27 1.13
N ARG A 94 -3.96 -11.37 1.96
CA ARG A 94 -3.90 -11.25 3.43
C ARG A 94 -3.96 -12.61 4.14
N ARG A 95 -3.50 -12.63 5.40
CA ARG A 95 -3.50 -13.81 6.27
C ARG A 95 -4.56 -13.69 7.36
N GLY A 96 -4.93 -14.84 7.94
CA GLY A 96 -5.98 -14.90 8.94
C GLY A 96 -5.73 -14.06 10.19
N GLY A 97 -4.48 -13.97 10.65
CA GLY A 97 -4.12 -13.18 11.82
C GLY A 97 -4.22 -11.65 11.63
N GLU A 98 -4.41 -11.20 10.40
CA GLU A 98 -4.50 -9.79 10.04
C GLU A 98 -5.93 -9.29 9.90
N ILE A 99 -6.88 -10.22 9.94
CA ILE A 99 -8.30 -9.91 9.82
C ILE A 99 -8.87 -9.62 11.19
N SER A 100 -9.36 -8.40 11.40
CA SER A 100 -10.02 -8.04 12.64
C SER A 100 -11.36 -8.78 12.80
N GLN A 101 -11.86 -8.88 14.05
CA GLN A 101 -13.16 -9.49 14.30
C GLN A 101 -14.30 -8.75 13.59
N GLU A 102 -14.19 -7.42 13.44
CA GLU A 102 -15.18 -6.60 12.74
C GLU A 102 -15.17 -6.87 11.23
N GLU A 103 -14.00 -7.09 10.63
CA GLU A 103 -13.89 -7.47 9.22
C GLU A 103 -14.44 -8.87 8.93
N MET A 104 -14.43 -9.76 9.93
CA MET A 104 -15.04 -11.09 9.81
C MET A 104 -16.58 -11.06 9.81
N LEU A 105 -17.21 -9.91 10.09
CA LEU A 105 -18.67 -9.74 10.05
C LEU A 105 -19.23 -9.65 8.62
N VAL A 106 -18.76 -10.54 7.74
CA VAL A 106 -19.34 -10.74 6.41
C VAL A 106 -20.42 -11.84 6.44
N THR A 107 -21.29 -11.89 5.45
CA THR A 107 -22.40 -12.85 5.42
C THR A 107 -22.01 -14.22 4.85
N TYR A 108 -20.82 -14.38 4.33
CA TYR A 108 -20.24 -15.63 3.85
C TYR A 108 -19.19 -16.18 4.83
N PRO A 109 -18.97 -17.51 4.88
CA PRO A 109 -18.04 -18.12 5.81
C PRO A 109 -16.58 -17.78 5.47
N LEU A 110 -16.01 -16.80 6.13
CA LEU A 110 -14.61 -16.42 6.03
C LEU A 110 -13.80 -17.22 7.05
N LYS A 111 -12.69 -17.81 6.61
CA LYS A 111 -11.74 -18.55 7.42
C LYS A 111 -10.36 -17.92 7.32
N GLY A 112 -9.65 -17.90 8.43
CA GLY A 112 -8.25 -17.48 8.52
C GLY A 112 -7.80 -17.52 9.96
N GLU A 113 -6.69 -18.21 10.25
CA GLU A 113 -6.09 -18.26 11.59
C GLU A 113 -4.58 -18.07 11.48
N GLY A 114 -4.03 -17.19 12.34
CA GLY A 114 -2.58 -16.96 12.43
C GLY A 114 -1.94 -16.63 11.08
N ALA A 115 -0.84 -17.30 10.77
CA ALA A 115 -0.10 -17.10 9.52
C ALA A 115 -0.67 -17.82 8.28
N GLY A 116 -1.83 -18.48 8.41
CA GLY A 116 -2.49 -19.17 7.29
C GLY A 116 -3.19 -18.18 6.34
N PRO A 117 -3.40 -18.55 5.07
CA PRO A 117 -4.11 -17.71 4.12
C PRO A 117 -5.58 -17.54 4.50
N VAL A 118 -6.16 -16.41 4.13
CA VAL A 118 -7.61 -16.20 4.22
C VAL A 118 -8.28 -17.04 3.14
N THR A 119 -9.36 -17.72 3.50
CA THR A 119 -10.19 -18.48 2.56
C THR A 119 -11.66 -18.29 2.84
N VAL A 120 -12.49 -18.49 1.82
CA VAL A 120 -13.96 -18.50 1.92
C VAL A 120 -14.44 -19.92 1.69
N GLN A 121 -15.15 -20.47 2.70
CA GLN A 121 -15.69 -21.83 2.57
C GLN A 121 -17.06 -21.81 1.91
N ILE A 122 -17.18 -22.42 0.75
CA ILE A 122 -18.44 -22.53 0.00
C ILE A 122 -18.66 -23.98 -0.38
N GLN A 123 -19.79 -24.54 0.05
CA GLN A 123 -20.19 -25.92 -0.28
C GLN A 123 -19.11 -26.97 0.02
N GLY A 124 -18.37 -26.76 1.13
CA GLY A 124 -17.32 -27.69 1.58
C GLY A 124 -15.96 -27.52 0.90
N ARG A 125 -15.84 -26.59 -0.06
CA ARG A 125 -14.57 -26.21 -0.69
C ARG A 125 -14.11 -24.84 -0.15
N ASP A 126 -12.81 -24.71 0.10
CA ASP A 126 -12.18 -23.44 0.47
C ASP A 126 -11.66 -22.76 -0.82
N PHE A 127 -12.04 -21.52 -1.01
CA PHE A 127 -11.62 -20.66 -2.12
C PHE A 127 -10.72 -19.54 -1.59
N THR A 128 -9.64 -19.24 -2.29
CA THR A 128 -8.81 -18.07 -1.98
C THR A 128 -9.44 -16.78 -2.54
N PRO A 129 -9.11 -15.61 -1.98
CA PRO A 129 -9.55 -14.33 -2.54
C PRO A 129 -9.15 -14.14 -4.00
N GLU A 130 -7.98 -14.67 -4.40
CA GLU A 130 -7.49 -14.65 -5.77
C GLU A 130 -8.38 -15.45 -6.72
N GLU A 131 -8.80 -16.65 -6.31
CA GLU A 131 -9.73 -17.50 -7.11
C GLU A 131 -11.07 -16.79 -7.30
N ILE A 132 -11.59 -16.13 -6.25
CA ILE A 132 -12.87 -15.40 -6.32
C ILE A 132 -12.74 -14.14 -7.17
N SER A 133 -11.65 -13.38 -7.02
CA SER A 133 -11.35 -12.21 -7.85
C SER A 133 -11.17 -12.59 -9.31
N ALA A 134 -10.60 -13.77 -9.59
CA ALA A 134 -10.45 -14.29 -10.94
C ALA A 134 -11.79 -14.50 -11.65
N GLU A 135 -12.87 -14.84 -10.93
CA GLU A 135 -14.20 -14.96 -11.53
C GLU A 135 -14.74 -13.60 -12.00
N VAL A 136 -14.46 -12.51 -11.24
CA VAL A 136 -14.78 -11.14 -11.67
C VAL A 136 -13.98 -10.78 -12.92
N LEU A 137 -12.67 -11.06 -12.92
CA LEU A 137 -11.80 -10.80 -14.06
C LEU A 137 -12.19 -11.61 -15.31
N LYS A 138 -12.62 -12.87 -15.17
CA LYS A 138 -13.16 -13.69 -16.28
C LYS A 138 -14.40 -13.05 -16.90
N LYS A 139 -15.28 -12.50 -16.07
CA LYS A 139 -16.48 -11.80 -16.56
C LYS A 139 -16.10 -10.55 -17.37
N LEU A 140 -15.20 -9.71 -16.84
CA LEU A 140 -14.75 -8.50 -17.53
C LEU A 140 -13.98 -8.82 -18.82
N LYS A 141 -13.18 -9.89 -18.81
CA LYS A 141 -12.53 -10.44 -20.02
C LYS A 141 -13.55 -10.84 -21.05
N GLY A 142 -14.60 -11.58 -20.64
CA GLY A 142 -15.67 -12.00 -21.53
C GLY A 142 -16.45 -10.82 -22.15
N ASP A 143 -16.65 -9.73 -21.39
CA ASP A 143 -17.27 -8.51 -21.92
C ASP A 143 -16.36 -7.84 -22.98
N ALA A 144 -15.05 -7.80 -22.73
CA ALA A 144 -14.10 -7.28 -23.69
C ALA A 144 -14.01 -8.15 -24.96
N GLU A 145 -14.02 -9.48 -24.82
CA GLU A 145 -14.02 -10.41 -25.94
C GLU A 145 -15.32 -10.28 -26.78
N ALA A 146 -16.45 -10.06 -26.11
CA ALA A 146 -17.71 -9.78 -26.80
C ALA A 146 -17.68 -8.45 -27.56
N PHE A 147 -17.09 -7.43 -26.98
CA PHE A 147 -16.92 -6.10 -27.60
C PHE A 147 -16.01 -6.16 -28.84
N PHE A 148 -14.86 -6.84 -28.74
CA PHE A 148 -13.90 -6.93 -29.85
C PHE A 148 -14.28 -8.00 -30.89
N GLY A 149 -15.01 -9.02 -30.48
CA GLY A 149 -15.31 -10.21 -31.32
C GLY A 149 -14.09 -11.11 -31.53
N GLU A 150 -13.08 -11.01 -30.66
CA GLU A 150 -11.84 -11.79 -30.67
C GLU A 150 -11.35 -12.08 -29.23
N PRO A 151 -10.54 -13.12 -29.00
CA PRO A 151 -9.99 -13.43 -27.69
C PRO A 151 -9.11 -12.31 -27.15
N VAL A 152 -9.20 -12.06 -25.85
CA VAL A 152 -8.37 -11.12 -25.10
C VAL A 152 -7.49 -11.89 -24.12
N THR A 153 -6.17 -11.70 -24.22
CA THR A 153 -5.19 -12.45 -23.42
C THR A 153 -4.31 -11.58 -22.54
N GLN A 154 -4.37 -10.26 -22.70
CA GLN A 154 -3.45 -9.32 -22.02
C GLN A 154 -4.24 -8.22 -21.31
N ALA A 155 -3.79 -7.84 -20.13
CA ALA A 155 -4.41 -6.78 -19.34
C ALA A 155 -3.43 -5.96 -18.54
N VAL A 156 -3.79 -4.69 -18.30
CA VAL A 156 -3.30 -3.84 -17.21
C VAL A 156 -4.36 -3.88 -16.12
N ILE A 157 -3.97 -4.18 -14.88
CA ILE A 157 -4.90 -4.26 -13.74
C ILE A 157 -4.49 -3.23 -12.70
N THR A 158 -5.45 -2.53 -12.10
CA THR A 158 -5.18 -1.53 -11.08
C THR A 158 -5.26 -2.08 -9.66
N VAL A 159 -4.48 -1.48 -8.78
CA VAL A 159 -4.48 -1.76 -7.34
C VAL A 159 -4.41 -0.44 -6.57
N PRO A 160 -4.89 -0.39 -5.32
CA PRO A 160 -4.62 0.74 -4.43
C PRO A 160 -3.13 1.06 -4.35
N ALA A 161 -2.78 2.33 -4.24
CA ALA A 161 -1.36 2.75 -4.20
C ALA A 161 -0.62 2.13 -3.00
N TYR A 162 -1.35 1.94 -1.90
CA TYR A 162 -0.83 1.41 -0.64
C TYR A 162 -0.84 -0.12 -0.53
N PHE A 163 -1.22 -0.84 -1.59
CA PHE A 163 -1.09 -2.30 -1.61
C PHE A 163 0.38 -2.71 -1.45
N ASN A 164 0.61 -3.61 -0.50
CA ASN A 164 1.91 -4.23 -0.29
C ASN A 164 2.25 -5.22 -1.42
N ASP A 165 3.46 -5.75 -1.37
CA ASP A 165 3.97 -6.66 -2.40
C ASP A 165 3.12 -7.94 -2.53
N ALA A 166 2.64 -8.52 -1.41
CA ALA A 166 1.79 -9.71 -1.43
C ALA A 166 0.43 -9.46 -2.09
N GLN A 167 -0.20 -8.33 -1.79
CA GLN A 167 -1.48 -7.96 -2.39
C GLN A 167 -1.34 -7.68 -3.89
N ARG A 168 -0.22 -7.10 -4.33
CA ARG A 168 0.11 -6.92 -5.76
C ARG A 168 0.30 -8.26 -6.48
N HIS A 169 1.07 -9.18 -5.88
CA HIS A 169 1.25 -10.54 -6.39
C HIS A 169 -0.07 -11.32 -6.45
N ALA A 170 -0.88 -11.25 -5.40
CA ALA A 170 -2.18 -11.90 -5.34
C ALA A 170 -3.13 -11.36 -6.43
N THR A 171 -3.12 -10.03 -6.68
CA THR A 171 -3.88 -9.42 -7.77
C THR A 171 -3.39 -9.89 -9.14
N LYS A 172 -2.06 -9.94 -9.36
CA LYS A 172 -1.46 -10.48 -10.57
C LYS A 172 -1.86 -11.95 -10.76
N ARG A 173 -1.79 -12.74 -9.69
CA ARG A 173 -2.20 -14.16 -9.70
C ARG A 173 -3.67 -14.33 -10.05
N ALA A 174 -4.56 -13.47 -9.54
CA ALA A 174 -5.98 -13.49 -9.93
C ALA A 174 -6.16 -13.26 -11.44
N GLY A 175 -5.40 -12.35 -12.05
CA GLY A 175 -5.36 -12.14 -13.50
C GLY A 175 -4.94 -13.38 -14.26
N GLU A 176 -3.86 -14.05 -13.83
CA GLU A 176 -3.39 -15.30 -14.43
C GLU A 176 -4.43 -16.43 -14.32
N LEU A 177 -5.11 -16.55 -13.16
CA LEU A 177 -6.21 -17.52 -12.98
C LEU A 177 -7.43 -17.22 -13.87
N ALA A 178 -7.60 -15.96 -14.28
CA ALA A 178 -8.60 -15.55 -15.25
C ALA A 178 -8.17 -15.83 -16.72
N GLY A 179 -6.95 -16.32 -16.93
CA GLY A 179 -6.38 -16.56 -18.26
C GLY A 179 -5.95 -15.26 -18.94
N LEU A 180 -5.42 -14.30 -18.15
CA LEU A 180 -4.85 -13.05 -18.64
C LEU A 180 -3.35 -13.03 -18.32
N THR A 181 -2.53 -12.58 -19.27
CA THR A 181 -1.18 -12.12 -19.01
C THR A 181 -1.30 -10.70 -18.46
N VAL A 182 -0.88 -10.50 -17.21
CA VAL A 182 -0.91 -9.19 -16.57
C VAL A 182 0.38 -8.45 -16.97
N GLU A 183 0.27 -7.58 -17.95
CA GLU A 183 1.39 -6.81 -18.52
C GLU A 183 1.91 -5.76 -17.53
N ARG A 184 0.99 -5.20 -16.73
CA ARG A 184 1.34 -4.22 -15.70
C ARG A 184 0.29 -4.16 -14.59
N ILE A 185 0.76 -3.99 -13.35
CA ILE A 185 -0.02 -3.53 -12.21
C ILE A 185 0.21 -2.02 -12.09
N VAL A 186 -0.87 -1.23 -11.98
CA VAL A 186 -0.82 0.24 -11.90
C VAL A 186 -1.61 0.70 -10.68
N ASN A 187 -1.10 1.72 -9.98
CA ASN A 187 -1.81 2.29 -8.85
C ASN A 187 -3.07 3.05 -9.31
N GLU A 188 -4.18 2.87 -8.59
CA GLU A 188 -5.50 3.48 -8.90
C GLU A 188 -5.43 5.00 -9.07
N PRO A 189 -4.85 5.78 -8.12
CA PRO A 189 -4.76 7.23 -8.27
C PRO A 189 -3.86 7.65 -9.43
N THR A 190 -2.86 6.84 -9.75
CA THR A 190 -1.96 7.09 -10.87
C THR A 190 -2.67 6.84 -12.21
N ALA A 191 -3.46 5.77 -12.29
CA ALA A 191 -4.32 5.51 -13.45
C ALA A 191 -5.32 6.65 -13.63
N ALA A 192 -6.00 7.10 -12.58
CA ALA A 192 -6.93 8.22 -12.64
C ALA A 192 -6.27 9.52 -13.14
N ALA A 193 -5.00 9.76 -12.72
CA ALA A 193 -4.24 10.91 -13.21
C ALA A 193 -3.95 10.84 -14.71
N LEU A 194 -3.69 9.64 -15.27
CA LEU A 194 -3.54 9.45 -16.73
C LEU A 194 -4.81 9.82 -17.48
N ALA A 195 -5.97 9.38 -16.98
CA ALA A 195 -7.27 9.71 -17.58
C ALA A 195 -7.54 11.22 -17.54
N TYR A 196 -7.21 11.85 -16.41
CA TYR A 196 -7.35 13.30 -16.24
C TYR A 196 -6.41 14.09 -17.16
N GLY A 197 -5.17 13.67 -17.29
CA GLY A 197 -4.11 14.42 -17.98
C GLY A 197 -4.05 14.22 -19.49
N LEU A 198 -4.84 13.28 -20.06
CA LEU A 198 -4.77 12.97 -21.49
C LEU A 198 -4.98 14.19 -22.39
N ASP A 199 -5.91 15.07 -22.05
CA ASP A 199 -6.20 16.29 -22.79
C ASP A 199 -5.26 17.47 -22.43
N ARG A 200 -4.34 17.30 -21.50
CA ARG A 200 -3.50 18.34 -20.88
C ARG A 200 -2.01 18.09 -20.99
N LEU A 201 -1.58 17.27 -21.94
CA LEU A 201 -0.19 16.79 -22.09
C LEU A 201 0.86 17.92 -22.25
N LYS A 202 0.45 19.11 -22.67
CA LYS A 202 1.35 20.27 -22.88
C LYS A 202 1.42 21.19 -21.66
N GLU A 203 0.56 21.02 -20.69
CA GLU A 203 0.48 21.86 -19.49
C GLU A 203 1.46 21.33 -18.42
N LYS A 204 2.03 22.25 -17.65
CA LYS A 204 2.65 21.91 -16.39
C LYS A 204 1.62 22.10 -15.28
N SER A 205 1.30 21.04 -14.55
CA SER A 205 0.27 21.07 -13.52
C SER A 205 0.63 20.16 -12.35
N ARG A 206 0.31 20.58 -11.14
CA ARG A 206 0.39 19.78 -9.91
C ARG A 206 -0.99 19.46 -9.41
N ILE A 207 -1.28 18.20 -9.28
CA ILE A 207 -2.59 17.73 -8.88
C ILE A 207 -2.50 16.83 -7.65
N ALA A 208 -3.55 16.89 -6.82
CA ALA A 208 -3.82 15.86 -5.82
C ALA A 208 -4.96 14.97 -6.32
N VAL A 209 -4.76 13.67 -6.36
CA VAL A 209 -5.81 12.69 -6.65
C VAL A 209 -6.26 12.10 -5.33
N TYR A 210 -7.50 12.42 -4.94
CA TYR A 210 -8.16 11.93 -3.74
C TYR A 210 -9.12 10.81 -4.15
N ASP A 211 -8.71 9.58 -3.92
CA ASP A 211 -9.48 8.38 -4.25
C ASP A 211 -10.09 7.77 -3.00
N LEU A 212 -11.42 7.83 -2.88
CA LEU A 212 -12.16 7.18 -1.81
C LEU A 212 -13.18 6.21 -2.42
N GLY A 213 -12.78 4.95 -2.45
CA GLY A 213 -13.54 3.85 -2.99
C GLY A 213 -14.49 3.18 -2.00
N GLY A 214 -14.88 1.94 -2.29
CA GLY A 214 -15.72 1.13 -1.40
C GLY A 214 -14.96 0.60 -0.18
N GLY A 215 -13.69 0.25 -0.32
CA GLY A 215 -12.90 -0.38 0.74
C GLY A 215 -11.58 0.28 1.04
N THR A 216 -11.11 1.21 0.20
CA THR A 216 -9.79 1.84 0.30
C THR A 216 -9.86 3.34 0.12
N PHE A 217 -8.90 4.02 0.72
CA PHE A 217 -8.61 5.43 0.53
C PHE A 217 -7.17 5.61 0.09
N ASP A 218 -6.93 6.35 -0.98
CA ASP A 218 -5.60 6.74 -1.45
C ASP A 218 -5.56 8.25 -1.76
N LEU A 219 -4.45 8.89 -1.42
CA LEU A 219 -4.10 10.22 -1.88
C LEU A 219 -2.74 10.20 -2.54
N SER A 220 -2.68 10.64 -3.80
CA SER A 220 -1.41 10.82 -4.51
C SER A 220 -1.27 12.26 -4.99
N ILE A 221 -0.08 12.82 -4.82
CA ILE A 221 0.30 14.12 -5.37
C ILE A 221 1.20 13.88 -6.58
N LEU A 222 0.83 14.46 -7.71
CA LEU A 222 1.53 14.27 -8.99
C LEU A 222 1.90 15.61 -9.61
N GLU A 223 3.02 15.61 -10.34
CA GLU A 223 3.38 16.66 -11.29
C GLU A 223 3.22 16.12 -12.72
N LEU A 224 2.45 16.83 -13.52
CA LEU A 224 2.27 16.59 -14.95
C LEU A 224 3.13 17.62 -15.68
N ASN A 225 3.99 17.17 -16.61
CA ASN A 225 4.85 18.07 -17.35
C ASN A 225 5.27 17.45 -18.69
N GLY A 226 4.81 18.02 -19.79
CA GLY A 226 5.23 17.58 -21.13
C GLY A 226 4.94 16.11 -21.44
N GLY A 227 3.83 15.55 -20.94
CA GLY A 227 3.47 14.13 -21.10
C GLY A 227 4.10 13.21 -20.05
N VAL A 228 4.93 13.72 -19.14
CA VAL A 228 5.43 12.94 -18.00
C VAL A 228 4.48 13.12 -16.82
N PHE A 229 4.01 12.00 -16.27
CA PHE A 229 3.17 11.90 -15.08
C PHE A 229 4.06 11.37 -13.96
N GLN A 230 4.51 12.24 -13.09
CA GLN A 230 5.39 11.88 -11.98
C GLN A 230 4.63 11.95 -10.65
N VAL A 231 4.54 10.82 -9.96
CA VAL A 231 4.08 10.79 -8.57
C VAL A 231 5.18 11.38 -7.70
N LEU A 232 4.83 12.37 -6.86
CA LEU A 232 5.73 13.01 -5.91
C LEU A 232 5.63 12.37 -4.53
N ALA A 233 4.40 12.06 -4.11
CA ALA A 233 4.13 11.38 -2.86
C ALA A 233 2.79 10.64 -2.95
N THR A 234 2.68 9.55 -2.23
CA THR A 234 1.42 8.81 -2.03
C THR A 234 1.24 8.46 -0.57
N ASN A 235 0.00 8.46 -0.11
CA ASN A 235 -0.39 7.99 1.21
C ASN A 235 -1.82 7.46 1.16
N GLY A 236 -2.20 6.52 2.04
CA GLY A 236 -3.52 5.92 1.95
C GLY A 236 -3.88 5.04 3.14
N ASN A 237 -5.08 4.47 3.07
CA ASN A 237 -5.60 3.50 4.04
C ASN A 237 -6.43 2.45 3.29
N THR A 238 -6.00 1.20 3.30
CA THR A 238 -6.63 0.12 2.55
C THR A 238 -7.81 -0.52 3.30
N ARG A 239 -8.22 0.07 4.44
CA ARG A 239 -9.38 -0.34 5.26
C ARG A 239 -10.34 0.80 5.55
N LEU A 240 -10.37 1.80 4.71
CA LEU A 240 -11.24 2.95 4.88
C LEU A 240 -11.97 3.23 3.57
N GLY A 241 -13.29 3.08 3.56
CA GLY A 241 -14.09 3.32 2.37
C GLY A 241 -15.59 3.32 2.61
N GLY A 242 -16.35 3.19 1.54
CA GLY A 242 -17.80 3.19 1.56
C GLY A 242 -18.43 2.05 2.36
N ASP A 243 -17.78 0.87 2.41
CA ASP A 243 -18.24 -0.28 3.17
C ASP A 243 -18.25 0.00 4.68
N ASP A 244 -17.32 0.84 5.16
CA ASP A 244 -17.25 1.23 6.58
C ASP A 244 -18.37 2.21 6.93
N VAL A 245 -18.74 3.08 5.98
CA VAL A 245 -19.93 3.94 6.13
C VAL A 245 -21.20 3.08 6.15
N ASP A 246 -21.30 2.07 5.28
CA ASP A 246 -22.43 1.14 5.27
C ASP A 246 -22.54 0.37 6.60
N ALA A 247 -21.40 -0.04 7.16
CA ALA A 247 -21.37 -0.71 8.47
C ALA A 247 -21.90 0.21 9.59
N ARG A 248 -21.57 1.51 9.59
CA ARG A 248 -22.12 2.49 10.54
C ARG A 248 -23.64 2.65 10.40
N ILE A 249 -24.15 2.65 9.17
CA ILE A 249 -25.62 2.69 8.95
C ILE A 249 -26.26 1.40 9.44
N VAL A 250 -25.67 0.24 9.18
CA VAL A 250 -26.16 -1.05 9.68
C VAL A 250 -26.20 -1.07 11.21
N ASP A 251 -25.14 -0.62 11.87
CA ASP A 251 -25.09 -0.52 13.34
C ASP A 251 -26.19 0.40 13.90
N PHE A 252 -26.40 1.54 13.26
CA PHE A 252 -27.49 2.45 13.58
C PHE A 252 -28.86 1.77 13.43
N LEU A 253 -29.11 1.09 12.30
CA LEU A 253 -30.37 0.38 12.06
C LEU A 253 -30.59 -0.76 13.06
N LEU A 254 -29.54 -1.50 13.43
CA LEU A 254 -29.64 -2.57 14.44
C LEU A 254 -30.07 -2.03 15.82
N ALA A 255 -29.52 -0.87 16.22
CA ALA A 255 -29.92 -0.21 17.46
C ALA A 255 -31.38 0.26 17.40
N GLU A 256 -31.82 0.87 16.30
CA GLU A 256 -33.20 1.32 16.11
C GLU A 256 -34.21 0.15 16.06
N ILE A 257 -33.85 -0.96 15.39
CA ILE A 257 -34.67 -2.18 15.34
C ILE A 257 -34.87 -2.75 16.77
N LYS A 258 -33.78 -2.82 17.55
CA LYS A 258 -33.83 -3.29 18.95
C LYS A 258 -34.70 -2.35 19.81
N ALA A 259 -34.54 -1.04 19.65
CA ALA A 259 -35.36 -0.05 20.37
C ALA A 259 -36.85 -0.12 20.01
N ALA A 260 -37.18 -0.48 18.77
CA ALA A 260 -38.53 -0.70 18.29
C ALA A 260 -39.13 -2.06 18.71
N GLY A 261 -38.46 -2.85 19.56
CA GLY A 261 -38.91 -4.16 20.03
C GLY A 261 -38.69 -5.30 19.02
N GLY A 262 -37.86 -5.07 18.01
CA GLY A 262 -37.44 -6.07 17.03
C GLY A 262 -36.37 -7.05 17.58
N PRO A 263 -35.91 -8.01 16.77
CA PRO A 263 -34.92 -8.99 17.19
C PRO A 263 -33.54 -8.32 17.41
N ASP A 264 -32.83 -8.74 18.47
CA ASP A 264 -31.43 -8.41 18.64
C ASP A 264 -30.59 -9.27 17.68
N LEU A 265 -30.25 -8.66 16.52
CA LEU A 265 -29.48 -9.35 15.49
C LEU A 265 -27.97 -9.29 15.74
N ARG A 266 -27.49 -8.36 16.57
CA ARG A 266 -26.06 -8.21 16.90
C ARG A 266 -25.60 -9.37 17.76
N GLU A 267 -26.25 -9.65 18.87
CA GLU A 267 -25.94 -10.78 19.75
C GLU A 267 -25.98 -12.14 19.00
N LYS A 268 -26.90 -12.26 18.04
CA LYS A 268 -27.05 -13.47 17.21
C LYS A 268 -26.04 -13.59 16.06
N SER A 269 -25.43 -12.49 15.62
CA SER A 269 -24.41 -12.48 14.56
C SER A 269 -23.01 -12.77 15.08
N GLU A 270 -22.73 -12.50 16.34
CA GLU A 270 -21.44 -12.76 17.00
C GLU A 270 -21.20 -14.26 17.28
N THR A 271 -22.20 -15.11 17.05
CA THR A 271 -22.01 -16.56 17.12
C THR A 271 -21.15 -17.04 15.94
N ARG A 272 -20.22 -17.97 16.21
CA ARG A 272 -19.27 -18.53 15.23
C ARG A 272 -19.93 -19.15 13.98
N ASN A 273 -21.27 -19.43 14.03
CA ASN A 273 -22.10 -19.92 12.94
C ASN A 273 -23.52 -19.34 13.06
N PRO A 274 -23.77 -18.12 12.57
CA PRO A 274 -25.11 -17.55 12.59
C PRO A 274 -26.06 -18.37 11.71
N LYS A 275 -27.33 -18.47 12.15
CA LYS A 275 -28.36 -19.18 11.39
C LYS A 275 -28.57 -18.51 10.02
N PRO A 276 -28.91 -19.27 8.96
CA PRO A 276 -29.15 -18.74 7.61
C PRO A 276 -30.16 -17.58 7.59
N GLU A 277 -31.19 -17.63 8.43
CA GLU A 277 -32.21 -16.57 8.54
C GLU A 277 -31.61 -15.25 9.05
N ILE A 278 -30.64 -15.31 9.98
CA ILE A 278 -29.96 -14.14 10.51
C ILE A 278 -29.05 -13.54 9.44
N LEU A 279 -28.30 -14.37 8.71
CA LEU A 279 -27.47 -13.92 7.59
C LEU A 279 -28.31 -13.24 6.50
N ALA A 280 -29.49 -13.77 6.18
CA ALA A 280 -30.41 -13.16 5.23
C ALA A 280 -30.92 -11.79 5.73
N MET A 281 -31.24 -11.65 7.02
CA MET A 281 -31.66 -10.38 7.60
C MET A 281 -30.53 -9.36 7.58
N LEU A 282 -29.31 -9.75 7.94
CA LEU A 282 -28.12 -8.87 7.89
C LEU A 282 -27.79 -8.45 6.46
N SER A 283 -27.91 -9.36 5.50
CA SER A 283 -27.72 -9.05 4.08
C SER A 283 -28.75 -8.02 3.55
N ARG A 284 -30.02 -8.14 3.97
CA ARG A 284 -31.07 -7.15 3.66
C ARG A 284 -30.78 -5.79 4.28
N LEU A 285 -30.33 -5.76 5.55
CA LEU A 285 -29.94 -4.52 6.23
C LEU A 285 -28.79 -3.83 5.51
N ARG A 286 -27.74 -4.58 5.13
CA ARG A 286 -26.57 -4.03 4.42
C ARG A 286 -26.98 -3.48 3.05
N GLU A 287 -27.78 -4.20 2.28
CA GLU A 287 -28.28 -3.71 0.99
C GLU A 287 -29.10 -2.42 1.16
N ALA A 288 -30.00 -2.37 2.15
CA ALA A 288 -30.79 -1.19 2.44
C ALA A 288 -29.93 0.00 2.90
N ALA A 289 -28.87 -0.23 3.69
CA ALA A 289 -27.92 0.78 4.12
C ALA A 289 -27.13 1.35 2.93
N GLU A 290 -26.59 0.50 2.06
CA GLU A 290 -25.87 0.90 0.84
C GLU A 290 -26.76 1.73 -0.09
N GLN A 291 -27.99 1.28 -0.34
CA GLN A 291 -28.94 2.01 -1.17
C GLN A 291 -29.35 3.35 -0.57
N ALA A 292 -29.53 3.41 0.75
CA ALA A 292 -29.80 4.67 1.45
C ALA A 292 -28.64 5.65 1.35
N LYS A 293 -27.40 5.18 1.55
CA LYS A 293 -26.17 5.99 1.38
C LYS A 293 -26.08 6.57 -0.03
N ILE A 294 -26.31 5.75 -1.05
CA ILE A 294 -26.26 6.18 -2.45
C ILE A 294 -27.32 7.27 -2.72
N LYS A 295 -28.57 7.05 -2.32
CA LYS A 295 -29.66 8.01 -2.52
C LYS A 295 -29.43 9.33 -1.78
N LEU A 296 -28.94 9.29 -0.55
CA LEU A 296 -28.64 10.48 0.25
C LEU A 296 -27.48 11.33 -0.30
N SER A 297 -26.75 10.86 -1.31
CA SER A 297 -25.80 11.69 -2.06
C SER A 297 -26.52 12.75 -2.92
N THR A 298 -27.76 12.50 -3.33
CA THR A 298 -28.59 13.41 -4.15
C THR A 298 -29.85 13.89 -3.43
N GLU A 299 -30.46 13.05 -2.61
CA GLU A 299 -31.66 13.33 -1.84
C GLU A 299 -31.32 13.84 -0.42
N THR A 300 -32.21 14.58 0.23
CA THR A 300 -32.01 15.06 1.60
C THR A 300 -32.49 14.09 2.66
N GLU A 301 -33.39 13.18 2.30
CA GLU A 301 -33.94 12.14 3.17
C GLU A 301 -34.33 10.91 2.34
N VAL A 302 -34.32 9.74 2.97
CA VAL A 302 -34.74 8.47 2.37
C VAL A 302 -35.50 7.63 3.40
N GLU A 303 -36.53 6.93 2.96
CA GLU A 303 -37.19 5.92 3.78
C GLU A 303 -36.52 4.54 3.58
N ILE A 304 -36.04 3.96 4.67
CA ILE A 304 -35.52 2.58 4.71
C ILE A 304 -36.67 1.70 5.21
N ALA A 305 -37.28 0.95 4.30
CA ALA A 305 -38.37 0.03 4.61
C ALA A 305 -37.92 -1.42 4.53
N LEU A 306 -38.09 -2.16 5.62
CA LEU A 306 -37.75 -3.57 5.75
C LEU A 306 -39.00 -4.34 6.16
N PRO A 307 -39.99 -4.49 5.26
CA PRO A 307 -41.19 -5.24 5.54
C PRO A 307 -40.84 -6.71 5.78
N PHE A 308 -41.51 -7.32 6.75
CA PHE A 308 -41.27 -8.72 7.10
C PHE A 308 -39.79 -9.03 7.38
N LEU A 309 -39.14 -8.19 8.21
CA LEU A 309 -37.78 -8.49 8.67
C LEU A 309 -37.75 -9.83 9.41
N THR A 310 -38.78 -10.08 10.22
CA THR A 310 -39.19 -11.44 10.67
C THR A 310 -40.65 -11.64 10.30
N PRO A 311 -41.20 -12.87 10.36
CA PRO A 311 -42.62 -13.11 10.10
C PRO A 311 -43.59 -12.25 10.91
N ALA A 312 -43.16 -11.80 12.12
CA ALA A 312 -43.96 -11.01 13.05
C ALA A 312 -43.52 -9.54 13.15
N PHE A 313 -42.44 -9.13 12.49
CA PHE A 313 -41.88 -7.79 12.68
C PHE A 313 -41.44 -7.17 11.36
N GLY A 314 -41.96 -6.01 11.04
CA GLY A 314 -41.50 -5.13 9.98
C GLY A 314 -40.87 -3.86 10.56
N PHE A 315 -39.95 -3.26 9.86
CA PHE A 315 -39.26 -2.06 10.28
C PHE A 315 -39.28 -1.01 9.16
N SER A 316 -39.50 0.25 9.52
CA SER A 316 -39.32 1.39 8.64
C SER A 316 -38.71 2.55 9.44
N ARG A 317 -37.76 3.23 8.81
CA ARG A 317 -37.04 4.39 9.38
C ARG A 317 -36.71 5.40 8.28
N ARG A 318 -37.05 6.65 8.52
CA ARG A 318 -36.58 7.75 7.69
C ARG A 318 -35.17 8.15 8.14
N LEU A 319 -34.21 8.11 7.23
CA LEU A 319 -32.84 8.55 7.43
C LEU A 319 -32.61 9.85 6.65
N THR A 320 -32.08 10.86 7.31
CA THR A 320 -31.73 12.14 6.70
C THR A 320 -30.25 12.17 6.27
N ARG A 321 -29.92 13.03 5.31
CA ARG A 321 -28.51 13.29 4.91
C ARG A 321 -27.67 13.75 6.11
N GLN A 322 -28.23 14.60 7.00
CA GLN A 322 -27.50 15.08 8.17
C GLN A 322 -27.13 13.92 9.12
N GLU A 323 -28.07 13.02 9.40
CA GLU A 323 -27.79 11.84 10.23
C GLU A 323 -26.71 10.95 9.59
N LEU A 324 -26.77 10.73 8.27
CA LEU A 324 -25.73 10.00 7.54
C LEU A 324 -24.37 10.71 7.65
N GLU A 325 -24.33 12.03 7.46
CA GLU A 325 -23.09 12.79 7.58
C GLU A 325 -22.50 12.75 8.99
N ASP A 326 -23.33 12.73 10.02
CA ASP A 326 -22.88 12.62 11.41
C ASP A 326 -22.33 11.22 11.71
N LEU A 327 -22.97 10.16 11.18
CA LEU A 327 -22.48 8.77 11.28
C LEU A 327 -21.14 8.54 10.55
N ALA A 328 -20.89 9.28 9.46
CA ALA A 328 -19.70 9.09 8.62
C ALA A 328 -18.55 10.07 8.92
N ARG A 329 -18.81 11.13 9.68
CA ARG A 329 -17.88 12.26 9.84
C ARG A 329 -16.52 11.86 10.37
N ASP A 330 -16.46 11.02 11.39
CA ASP A 330 -15.21 10.54 12.00
C ASP A 330 -14.39 9.71 10.99
N LEU A 331 -15.06 8.83 10.22
CA LEU A 331 -14.42 8.02 9.18
C LEU A 331 -13.79 8.90 8.10
N ILE A 332 -14.56 9.87 7.58
CA ILE A 332 -14.06 10.77 6.54
C ILE A 332 -12.92 11.66 7.08
N THR A 333 -13.03 12.13 8.32
CA THR A 333 -12.01 13.00 8.94
C THR A 333 -10.66 12.28 9.10
N ARG A 334 -10.63 10.96 9.25
CA ARG A 334 -9.38 10.19 9.29
C ARG A 334 -8.54 10.41 8.02
N THR A 335 -9.16 10.61 6.85
CA THR A 335 -8.42 10.84 5.59
C THR A 335 -7.62 12.15 5.59
N ARG A 336 -7.94 13.11 6.47
CA ARG A 336 -7.23 14.39 6.57
C ARG A 336 -5.75 14.23 6.92
N ALA A 337 -5.43 13.31 7.82
CA ALA A 337 -4.03 13.07 8.24
C ALA A 337 -3.18 12.63 7.04
N HIS A 338 -3.72 11.76 6.19
CA HIS A 338 -3.05 11.32 4.95
C HIS A 338 -2.86 12.47 3.96
N CYS A 339 -3.84 13.38 3.84
CA CYS A 339 -3.74 14.57 2.98
C CYS A 339 -2.57 15.46 3.41
N LEU A 340 -2.49 15.78 4.70
CA LEU A 340 -1.42 16.60 5.26
C LEU A 340 -0.06 15.93 5.11
N ARG A 341 -0.01 14.61 5.29
CA ARG A 341 1.23 13.83 5.15
C ARG A 341 1.73 13.83 3.71
N SER A 342 0.88 13.58 2.71
CA SER A 342 1.28 13.60 1.30
C SER A 342 1.78 14.98 0.87
N LEU A 343 1.18 16.07 1.36
CA LEU A 343 1.67 17.43 1.13
C LEU A 343 3.08 17.63 1.73
N ALA A 344 3.29 17.20 2.98
CA ALA A 344 4.59 17.31 3.63
C ALA A 344 5.66 16.48 2.91
N ASP A 345 5.35 15.24 2.51
CA ASP A 345 6.26 14.34 1.81
C ASP A 345 6.64 14.86 0.42
N SER A 346 5.70 15.46 -0.31
CA SER A 346 5.95 16.13 -1.58
C SER A 346 6.64 17.49 -1.44
N LYS A 347 6.79 18.01 -0.21
CA LYS A 347 7.31 19.35 0.10
C LYS A 347 6.50 20.46 -0.55
N LEU A 348 5.18 20.26 -0.65
CA LEU A 348 4.23 21.20 -1.23
C LEU A 348 3.22 21.67 -0.16
N GLU A 349 2.69 22.86 -0.38
CA GLU A 349 1.52 23.36 0.33
C GLU A 349 0.28 23.25 -0.59
N SER A 350 -0.94 23.32 -0.03
CA SER A 350 -2.18 23.27 -0.81
C SER A 350 -2.22 24.32 -1.94
N ARG A 351 -1.65 25.50 -1.71
CA ARG A 351 -1.56 26.58 -2.71
C ARG A 351 -0.65 26.27 -3.90
N ASP A 352 0.24 25.28 -3.77
CA ASP A 352 1.13 24.84 -4.85
C ASP A 352 0.43 23.89 -5.83
N LEU A 353 -0.74 23.39 -5.44
CA LEU A 353 -1.58 22.55 -6.27
C LEU A 353 -2.40 23.42 -7.24
N ASP A 354 -2.65 22.89 -8.42
CA ASP A 354 -3.57 23.46 -9.40
C ASP A 354 -4.97 22.90 -9.21
N GLN A 355 -5.07 21.60 -8.92
CA GLN A 355 -6.36 20.93 -8.78
C GLN A 355 -6.31 19.79 -7.74
N VAL A 356 -7.50 19.51 -7.18
CA VAL A 356 -7.79 18.29 -6.41
C VAL A 356 -8.84 17.51 -7.20
N VAL A 357 -8.46 16.33 -7.69
CA VAL A 357 -9.30 15.44 -8.49
C VAL A 357 -9.95 14.40 -7.59
N LEU A 358 -11.26 14.33 -7.59
CA LEU A 358 -12.01 13.35 -6.79
C LEU A 358 -12.29 12.08 -7.59
N VAL A 359 -11.91 10.94 -7.03
CA VAL A 359 -12.03 9.60 -7.60
C VAL A 359 -12.69 8.67 -6.59
N GLY A 360 -13.28 7.58 -7.07
CA GLY A 360 -13.97 6.60 -6.22
C GLY A 360 -15.41 7.01 -5.89
N GLY A 361 -16.30 6.02 -5.84
CA GLY A 361 -17.75 6.24 -5.69
C GLY A 361 -18.16 6.97 -4.42
N GLN A 362 -17.39 6.81 -3.33
CA GLN A 362 -17.67 7.44 -2.05
C GLN A 362 -17.46 8.97 -2.09
N THR A 363 -16.69 9.51 -3.03
CA THR A 363 -16.51 10.96 -3.23
C THR A 363 -17.75 11.67 -3.77
N ARG A 364 -18.79 10.90 -4.15
CA ARG A 364 -20.11 11.46 -4.48
C ARG A 364 -20.84 12.03 -3.28
N MET A 365 -20.49 11.59 -2.07
CA MET A 365 -21.10 12.05 -0.83
C MET A 365 -20.80 13.55 -0.59
N PRO A 366 -21.81 14.40 -0.35
CA PRO A 366 -21.61 15.86 -0.18
C PRO A 366 -20.64 16.22 0.96
N LEU A 367 -20.65 15.45 2.07
CA LEU A 367 -19.73 15.64 3.18
C LEU A 367 -18.27 15.54 2.72
N VAL A 368 -17.92 14.51 1.92
CA VAL A 368 -16.57 14.30 1.42
C VAL A 368 -16.11 15.51 0.60
N ARG A 369 -16.92 15.95 -0.35
CA ARG A 369 -16.61 17.11 -1.21
C ARG A 369 -16.37 18.38 -0.41
N ARG A 370 -17.22 18.63 0.59
CA ARG A 370 -17.12 19.80 1.45
C ARG A 370 -15.84 19.76 2.31
N LEU A 371 -15.57 18.65 2.98
CA LEU A 371 -14.39 18.51 3.83
C LEU A 371 -13.08 18.56 3.03
N VAL A 372 -13.03 17.90 1.87
CA VAL A 372 -11.84 17.96 0.99
C VAL A 372 -11.60 19.36 0.49
N ALA A 373 -12.67 20.08 0.04
CA ALA A 373 -12.54 21.48 -0.37
C ALA A 373 -12.02 22.37 0.77
N GLU A 374 -12.48 22.14 2.00
CA GLU A 374 -12.01 22.86 3.20
C GLU A 374 -10.53 22.57 3.47
N TRP A 375 -10.11 21.31 3.50
CA TRP A 375 -8.73 20.91 3.85
C TRP A 375 -7.68 21.39 2.86
N PHE A 376 -8.03 21.42 1.57
CA PHE A 376 -7.14 21.92 0.52
C PHE A 376 -7.34 23.41 0.23
N GLY A 377 -8.32 24.08 0.87
CA GLY A 377 -8.63 25.48 0.60
C GLY A 377 -9.08 25.74 -0.82
N CYS A 378 -9.82 24.80 -1.43
CA CYS A 378 -10.27 24.89 -2.81
C CYS A 378 -11.18 26.11 -3.02
N ALA A 379 -11.11 26.72 -4.22
CA ALA A 379 -12.04 27.76 -4.64
C ALA A 379 -13.46 27.18 -4.75
N ALA A 380 -14.47 27.94 -4.32
CA ALA A 380 -15.86 27.54 -4.47
C ALA A 380 -16.24 27.49 -5.96
N SER A 381 -16.97 26.45 -6.37
CA SER A 381 -17.38 26.26 -7.78
C SER A 381 -18.21 27.42 -8.37
N SER A 382 -18.84 28.24 -7.52
CA SER A 382 -19.57 29.41 -7.91
C SER A 382 -18.70 30.62 -8.34
N GLU A 383 -17.41 30.62 -7.97
CA GLU A 383 -16.49 31.70 -8.36
C GLU A 383 -15.91 31.49 -9.78
N VAL A 384 -16.02 30.27 -10.34
CA VAL A 384 -15.50 29.93 -11.67
C VAL A 384 -16.53 30.15 -12.79
N GLU A 385 -17.84 30.12 -12.51
CA GLU A 385 -18.89 30.35 -13.51
C GLU A 385 -19.06 31.85 -13.90
N GLY A 386 -18.49 32.77 -13.12
CA GLY A 386 -18.60 34.23 -13.37
C GLY A 386 -17.68 34.79 -14.46
N VAL A 387 -16.76 34.00 -15.05
CA VAL A 387 -15.74 34.52 -16.01
C VAL A 387 -15.96 34.03 -17.44
N LYS A 388 -17.18 33.71 -17.85
CA LYS A 388 -17.52 33.58 -19.27
C LYS A 388 -18.12 34.87 -19.77
N GLY A 389 -17.28 35.86 -20.11
CA GLY A 389 -17.79 37.01 -20.82
C GLY A 389 -17.10 38.36 -20.57
N SER A 390 -15.81 38.42 -20.35
CA SER A 390 -15.10 39.70 -20.41
C SER A 390 -13.66 39.47 -20.87
N SER A 391 -13.40 39.81 -22.12
CA SER A 391 -12.05 39.95 -22.68
C SER A 391 -11.42 41.24 -22.14
N VAL A 392 -11.01 41.21 -20.87
CA VAL A 392 -10.09 42.22 -20.33
C VAL A 392 -9.03 41.39 -19.59
N GLU A 393 -7.83 41.34 -20.15
CA GLU A 393 -6.62 40.87 -19.47
C GLU A 393 -6.39 41.83 -18.28
N ALA A 394 -7.00 41.52 -17.15
CA ALA A 394 -6.63 42.12 -15.88
C ALA A 394 -5.38 41.35 -15.41
N GLU A 395 -4.27 42.05 -15.23
CA GLU A 395 -3.08 41.49 -14.56
C GLU A 395 -3.51 40.90 -13.22
N PRO A 396 -3.06 39.66 -12.86
CA PRO A 396 -3.45 39.03 -11.61
C PRO A 396 -2.95 39.90 -10.45
N ASP A 397 -3.86 40.33 -9.60
CA ASP A 397 -3.52 41.01 -8.34
C ASP A 397 -2.60 40.11 -7.52
N PRO A 398 -1.36 40.53 -7.22
CA PRO A 398 -0.39 39.73 -6.47
C PRO A 398 -0.83 39.42 -5.03
N SER A 399 -1.96 39.94 -4.57
CA SER A 399 -2.56 39.63 -3.26
C SER A 399 -3.53 38.44 -3.29
N THR A 400 -3.91 37.90 -4.46
CA THR A 400 -4.78 36.73 -4.55
C THR A 400 -3.98 35.44 -4.31
N VAL A 401 -4.16 34.85 -3.13
CA VAL A 401 -3.60 33.52 -2.81
C VAL A 401 -4.17 32.51 -3.79
N LYS A 402 -3.31 31.85 -4.57
CA LYS A 402 -3.70 30.77 -5.47
C LYS A 402 -4.41 29.68 -4.67
N ARG A 403 -5.59 29.27 -5.12
CA ARG A 403 -6.39 28.21 -4.53
C ARG A 403 -6.56 27.09 -5.55
N PRO A 404 -6.35 25.81 -5.18
CA PRO A 404 -6.61 24.70 -6.08
C PRO A 404 -8.10 24.63 -6.45
N LEU A 405 -8.38 24.08 -7.64
CA LEU A 405 -9.75 23.80 -8.07
C LEU A 405 -10.15 22.39 -7.63
N LEU A 406 -11.34 22.25 -7.01
CA LEU A 406 -11.91 20.94 -6.77
C LEU A 406 -12.53 20.42 -8.07
N ASN A 407 -11.90 19.39 -8.65
CA ASN A 407 -12.35 18.81 -9.92
C ASN A 407 -13.31 17.63 -9.69
N THR A 408 -14.55 17.82 -10.11
CA THR A 408 -15.63 16.82 -10.09
C THR A 408 -16.17 16.53 -11.49
N SER A 409 -15.48 16.99 -12.55
CA SER A 409 -15.94 16.83 -13.93
C SER A 409 -15.72 15.42 -14.48
N GLN A 410 -14.72 14.71 -13.96
CA GLN A 410 -14.49 13.31 -14.31
C GLN A 410 -15.52 12.41 -13.62
N ASN A 411 -15.95 11.34 -14.30
CA ASN A 411 -16.75 10.32 -13.63
C ASN A 411 -15.88 9.57 -12.64
N PRO A 412 -16.11 9.73 -11.32
CA PRO A 412 -15.22 9.14 -10.31
C PRO A 412 -15.21 7.60 -10.31
N ASP A 413 -16.20 6.96 -10.92
CA ASP A 413 -16.27 5.50 -11.05
C ASP A 413 -15.52 4.97 -12.28
N GLU A 414 -15.26 5.80 -13.30
CA GLU A 414 -14.68 5.36 -14.58
C GLU A 414 -13.21 5.78 -14.75
N ALA A 415 -12.76 6.80 -14.03
CA ALA A 415 -11.45 7.43 -14.21
C ALA A 415 -10.29 6.42 -14.11
N VAL A 416 -10.36 5.50 -13.15
CA VAL A 416 -9.33 4.47 -12.91
C VAL A 416 -9.24 3.49 -14.08
N ALA A 417 -10.37 2.96 -14.54
CA ALA A 417 -10.42 2.02 -15.67
C ALA A 417 -9.95 2.67 -16.98
N LEU A 418 -10.35 3.93 -17.22
CA LEU A 418 -9.90 4.70 -18.40
C LEU A 418 -8.38 4.90 -18.36
N GLY A 419 -7.81 5.23 -17.19
CA GLY A 419 -6.38 5.36 -17.02
C GLY A 419 -5.62 4.04 -17.20
N ALA A 420 -6.18 2.93 -16.74
CA ALA A 420 -5.63 1.59 -16.99
C ALA A 420 -5.61 1.27 -18.51
N ALA A 421 -6.66 1.65 -19.23
CA ALA A 421 -6.71 1.50 -20.69
C ALA A 421 -5.69 2.40 -21.42
N ILE A 422 -5.47 3.64 -20.95
CA ILE A 422 -4.42 4.53 -21.46
C ILE A 422 -3.04 3.89 -21.24
N GLN A 423 -2.79 3.32 -20.05
CA GLN A 423 -1.54 2.61 -19.77
C GLN A 423 -1.37 1.38 -20.67
N ALA A 424 -2.44 0.65 -20.93
CA ALA A 424 -2.42 -0.48 -21.88
C ALA A 424 -2.05 -0.01 -23.30
N GLU A 425 -2.57 1.11 -23.74
CA GLU A 425 -2.25 1.72 -25.05
C GLU A 425 -0.79 2.21 -25.10
N ILE A 426 -0.26 2.78 -24.01
CA ILE A 426 1.16 3.15 -23.90
C ILE A 426 2.04 1.90 -24.10
N LEU A 427 1.71 0.79 -23.45
CA LEU A 427 2.45 -0.48 -23.59
C LEU A 427 2.36 -1.07 -24.99
N SER A 428 1.23 -0.89 -25.67
CA SER A 428 1.04 -1.28 -27.07
C SER A 428 1.76 -0.36 -28.08
N GLY A 429 2.37 0.74 -27.62
CA GLY A 429 3.10 1.71 -28.43
C GLY A 429 2.23 2.80 -29.08
N GLY A 430 0.99 2.97 -28.64
CA GLY A 430 0.05 4.00 -29.15
C GLY A 430 0.39 5.40 -28.66
N PHE A 431 0.35 5.66 -27.37
CA PHE A 431 0.65 6.98 -26.78
C PHE A 431 2.16 7.15 -26.49
N ARG A 432 2.97 7.36 -27.54
CA ARG A 432 4.45 7.41 -27.45
C ARG A 432 5.01 8.59 -26.65
N ASN A 433 4.22 9.61 -26.40
CA ASN A 433 4.64 10.84 -25.73
C ASN A 433 4.19 10.88 -24.26
N MET A 434 3.79 9.76 -23.71
CA MET A 434 3.36 9.65 -22.31
C MET A 434 4.29 8.72 -21.54
N LEU A 435 4.70 9.15 -20.36
CA LEU A 435 5.52 8.38 -19.43
C LEU A 435 4.93 8.47 -18.02
N LEU A 436 4.74 7.33 -17.40
CA LEU A 436 4.28 7.21 -16.04
C LEU A 436 5.44 6.83 -15.13
N LEU A 437 5.69 7.64 -14.10
CA LEU A 437 6.67 7.41 -13.05
C LEU A 437 5.93 7.32 -11.71
N ASP A 438 5.85 6.12 -11.17
CA ASP A 438 5.21 5.85 -9.88
C ASP A 438 6.24 5.79 -8.74
N VAL A 439 5.81 5.63 -7.49
CA VAL A 439 6.70 5.61 -6.33
C VAL A 439 6.36 4.44 -5.39
N THR A 440 7.36 4.01 -4.61
CA THR A 440 7.13 3.04 -3.53
C THR A 440 6.45 3.73 -2.33
N PRO A 441 5.40 3.15 -1.73
CA PRO A 441 4.66 3.79 -0.64
C PRO A 441 5.41 3.78 0.69
N LEU A 442 6.31 2.80 0.91
CA LEU A 442 7.04 2.58 2.14
C LEU A 442 8.52 2.34 1.88
N SER A 443 9.35 2.64 2.89
CA SER A 443 10.78 2.36 2.87
C SER A 443 11.03 0.86 2.93
N LEU A 444 12.06 0.42 2.22
CA LEU A 444 12.55 -0.97 2.20
C LEU A 444 13.98 -1.02 2.72
N GLY A 445 14.27 -1.98 3.56
CA GLY A 445 15.58 -2.10 4.18
C GLY A 445 15.89 -3.49 4.70
N LEU A 446 16.99 -3.57 5.42
CA LEU A 446 17.49 -4.80 6.04
C LEU A 446 17.64 -4.62 7.54
N GLU A 447 17.42 -5.71 8.28
CA GLU A 447 17.87 -5.78 9.67
C GLU A 447 19.39 -5.86 9.71
N THR A 448 19.98 -4.96 10.49
CA THR A 448 21.41 -4.92 10.74
C THR A 448 21.72 -5.28 12.18
N PHE A 449 23.02 -5.43 12.48
CA PHE A 449 23.50 -5.77 13.81
C PHE A 449 22.97 -4.78 14.86
N GLY A 450 22.40 -5.32 15.94
CA GLY A 450 21.75 -4.53 16.98
C GLY A 450 20.22 -4.40 16.81
N GLY A 451 19.63 -5.08 15.80
CA GLY A 451 18.19 -5.06 15.58
C GLY A 451 17.67 -3.71 15.04
N LEU A 452 18.51 -2.98 14.29
CA LEU A 452 18.13 -1.75 13.61
C LEU A 452 17.78 -2.02 12.15
N MET A 453 16.83 -1.24 11.61
CA MET A 453 16.55 -1.21 10.19
C MET A 453 17.53 -0.26 9.47
N ASN A 454 18.21 -0.77 8.46
CA ASN A 454 18.99 0.02 7.52
C ASN A 454 18.18 0.18 6.23
N VAL A 455 17.76 1.41 5.94
CA VAL A 455 16.93 1.71 4.75
C VAL A 455 17.81 1.72 3.51
N ILE A 456 17.44 0.90 2.51
CA ILE A 456 18.11 0.82 1.19
C ILE A 456 17.33 1.60 0.13
N ILE A 457 16.00 1.50 0.13
CA ILE A 457 15.12 2.28 -0.74
C ILE A 457 14.17 3.08 0.15
N PRO A 458 14.29 4.41 0.22
CA PRO A 458 13.37 5.26 0.96
C PRO A 458 11.96 5.26 0.34
N ARG A 459 10.92 5.47 1.14
CA ARG A 459 9.56 5.71 0.64
C ARG A 459 9.51 6.89 -0.33
N ASN A 460 8.53 6.89 -1.19
CA ASN A 460 8.36 7.86 -2.28
C ASN A 460 9.55 7.88 -3.28
N SER A 461 10.38 6.82 -3.31
CA SER A 461 11.36 6.62 -4.38
C SER A 461 10.65 6.23 -5.67
N THR A 462 11.01 6.90 -6.76
CA THR A 462 10.45 6.59 -8.10
C THR A 462 10.81 5.19 -8.54
N ILE A 463 9.83 4.43 -9.03
CA ILE A 463 9.99 3.07 -9.55
C ILE A 463 9.87 3.03 -11.09
N PRO A 464 10.56 2.12 -11.80
CA PRO A 464 11.45 1.07 -11.25
C PRO A 464 12.76 1.63 -10.70
N ILE A 465 13.30 0.99 -9.65
CA ILE A 465 14.52 1.43 -8.98
C ILE A 465 15.39 0.24 -8.57
N LYS A 466 16.72 0.44 -8.62
CA LYS A 466 17.71 -0.47 -8.06
C LYS A 466 18.60 0.28 -7.10
N ALA A 467 18.74 -0.24 -5.88
CA ALA A 467 19.66 0.29 -4.89
C ALA A 467 20.30 -0.87 -4.12
N GLY A 468 21.51 -0.66 -3.60
CA GLY A 468 22.19 -1.73 -2.88
C GLY A 468 23.31 -1.21 -2.00
N GLU A 469 23.69 -2.03 -1.04
CA GLU A 469 24.73 -1.75 -0.08
C GLU A 469 25.55 -3.00 0.23
N ALA A 470 26.80 -2.82 0.69
CA ALA A 470 27.70 -3.93 1.05
C ALA A 470 27.80 -4.07 2.57
N PHE A 471 27.55 -5.28 3.05
CA PHE A 471 27.60 -5.65 4.46
C PHE A 471 28.80 -6.54 4.75
N THR A 472 29.29 -6.50 5.98
CA THR A 472 30.43 -7.29 6.42
C THR A 472 30.05 -8.23 7.55
N THR A 473 30.91 -9.24 7.81
CA THR A 473 30.74 -10.19 8.90
C THR A 473 30.94 -9.54 10.28
N ALA A 474 30.13 -9.94 11.26
CA ALA A 474 30.17 -9.44 12.63
C ALA A 474 31.16 -10.21 13.52
N VAL A 475 31.47 -11.47 13.16
CA VAL A 475 32.33 -12.38 13.93
C VAL A 475 33.34 -13.08 13.02
N ASP A 476 34.46 -13.56 13.64
CA ASP A 476 35.46 -14.35 12.93
C ASP A 476 34.92 -15.72 12.53
N ASN A 477 35.38 -16.19 11.37
CA ASN A 477 34.99 -17.50 10.81
C ASN A 477 33.49 -17.68 10.57
N GLN A 478 32.75 -16.60 10.43
CA GLN A 478 31.34 -16.63 10.00
C GLN A 478 31.25 -17.27 8.60
N ARG A 479 30.26 -18.15 8.38
CA ARG A 479 30.10 -18.91 7.14
C ARG A 479 28.87 -18.56 6.35
N SER A 480 27.94 -17.82 6.96
CA SER A 480 26.70 -17.39 6.34
C SER A 480 26.25 -16.05 6.90
N MET A 481 25.42 -15.33 6.14
CA MET A 481 24.74 -14.11 6.56
C MET A 481 23.25 -14.29 6.35
N LEU A 482 22.49 -14.01 7.39
CA LEU A 482 21.04 -13.92 7.32
C LEU A 482 20.67 -12.55 6.73
N ILE A 483 19.93 -12.57 5.66
CA ILE A 483 19.35 -11.38 5.04
C ILE A 483 17.88 -11.33 5.44
N HIS A 484 17.54 -10.43 6.35
CA HIS A 484 16.18 -10.21 6.83
C HIS A 484 15.66 -8.93 6.21
N VAL A 485 14.71 -9.05 5.27
CA VAL A 485 14.16 -7.95 4.48
C VAL A 485 12.97 -7.36 5.21
N LEU A 486 12.98 -6.04 5.35
CA LEU A 486 12.01 -5.27 6.11
C LEU A 486 11.36 -4.20 5.25
N GLN A 487 10.11 -3.88 5.57
CA GLN A 487 9.37 -2.75 5.02
C GLN A 487 8.76 -1.93 6.16
N GLY A 488 8.91 -0.61 6.13
CA GLY A 488 8.34 0.29 7.14
C GLY A 488 9.20 1.51 7.39
N GLU A 489 8.82 2.30 8.40
CA GLU A 489 9.40 3.62 8.70
C GLU A 489 10.01 3.71 10.10
N ARG A 490 10.11 2.58 10.84
CA ARG A 490 10.63 2.56 12.21
C ARG A 490 12.12 2.22 12.22
N GLU A 491 12.86 2.77 13.17
CA GLU A 491 14.31 2.57 13.30
C GLU A 491 14.69 1.15 13.76
N ARG A 492 13.79 0.47 14.51
CA ARG A 492 14.04 -0.88 14.99
C ARG A 492 13.44 -1.91 14.04
N ALA A 493 14.20 -2.94 13.74
CA ALA A 493 13.78 -4.03 12.85
C ALA A 493 12.46 -4.68 13.29
N ARG A 494 12.28 -4.93 14.59
CA ARG A 494 11.10 -5.57 15.17
C ARG A 494 9.81 -4.75 15.06
N ASP A 495 9.94 -3.43 14.87
CA ASP A 495 8.83 -2.50 14.77
C ASP A 495 8.46 -2.25 13.29
N ASN A 496 9.13 -2.93 12.35
CA ASN A 496 8.86 -2.94 10.92
C ASN A 496 8.38 -4.31 10.45
N TRP A 497 7.94 -4.41 9.22
CA TRP A 497 7.45 -5.64 8.63
C TRP A 497 8.54 -6.49 8.05
N SER A 498 8.49 -7.77 8.38
CA SER A 498 9.31 -8.78 7.74
C SER A 498 8.67 -9.19 6.42
N LEU A 499 9.30 -8.85 5.30
CA LEU A 499 8.93 -9.38 3.98
C LEU A 499 9.47 -10.78 3.76
N GLY A 500 10.42 -11.20 4.58
CA GLY A 500 11.02 -12.54 4.55
C GLY A 500 12.49 -12.53 4.90
N GLN A 501 13.02 -13.73 5.03
CA GLN A 501 14.44 -13.91 5.35
C GLN A 501 15.05 -15.06 4.57
N PHE A 502 16.33 -14.94 4.22
CA PHE A 502 17.10 -16.00 3.59
C PHE A 502 18.57 -15.89 3.96
N THR A 503 19.32 -16.98 3.79
CA THR A 503 20.76 -17.01 4.06
C THR A 503 21.56 -17.06 2.77
N ILE A 504 22.72 -16.38 2.78
CA ILE A 504 23.77 -16.54 1.80
C ILE A 504 25.01 -17.11 2.48
N ASP A 505 25.56 -18.17 1.91
CA ASP A 505 26.76 -18.84 2.42
C ASP A 505 28.01 -18.33 1.69
N PHE A 506 29.10 -18.18 2.45
CA PHE A 506 30.40 -17.75 1.94
C PHE A 506 31.53 -18.47 2.68
N GLU A 507 32.74 -18.38 2.15
CA GLU A 507 33.90 -18.96 2.79
C GLU A 507 34.27 -18.21 4.07
N PRO A 508 34.61 -18.95 5.17
CA PRO A 508 34.96 -18.33 6.43
C PRO A 508 36.19 -17.43 6.27
N ALA A 509 36.13 -16.28 6.91
CA ALA A 509 37.18 -15.28 6.92
C ALA A 509 37.18 -14.53 8.26
N PRO A 510 38.23 -13.76 8.58
CA PRO A 510 38.22 -12.88 9.71
C PRO A 510 37.07 -11.86 9.65
N LYS A 511 36.62 -11.38 10.82
CA LYS A 511 35.60 -10.34 10.95
C LYS A 511 35.87 -9.16 10.01
N GLY A 512 34.86 -8.69 9.31
CA GLY A 512 34.93 -7.55 8.39
C GLY A 512 35.57 -7.82 7.04
N VAL A 513 36.12 -9.01 6.79
CA VAL A 513 36.77 -9.38 5.51
C VAL A 513 35.77 -9.89 4.48
N ALA A 514 34.86 -10.79 4.88
CA ALA A 514 33.80 -11.23 3.98
C ALA A 514 32.81 -10.10 3.76
N ARG A 515 32.50 -9.83 2.49
CA ARG A 515 31.56 -8.77 2.08
C ARG A 515 30.44 -9.36 1.25
N VAL A 516 29.23 -9.09 1.66
CA VAL A 516 28.01 -9.46 0.94
C VAL A 516 27.36 -8.18 0.42
N GLY A 517 27.31 -8.04 -0.90
CA GLY A 517 26.50 -7.00 -1.53
C GLY A 517 25.04 -7.43 -1.54
N VAL A 518 24.14 -6.59 -1.04
CA VAL A 518 22.71 -6.81 -1.13
C VAL A 518 22.09 -5.70 -1.98
N GLN A 519 21.38 -6.08 -3.04
CA GLN A 519 20.72 -5.17 -3.95
C GLN A 519 19.22 -5.43 -3.93
N PHE A 520 18.46 -4.38 -3.79
CA PHE A 520 17.01 -4.34 -3.96
C PHE A 520 16.69 -3.82 -5.35
N GLU A 521 15.77 -4.47 -6.02
CA GLU A 521 15.22 -4.04 -7.30
C GLU A 521 13.70 -4.07 -7.20
N ILE A 522 13.07 -2.91 -7.33
CA ILE A 522 11.62 -2.80 -7.49
C ILE A 522 11.35 -2.63 -8.98
N ASP A 523 10.53 -3.52 -9.53
CA ASP A 523 10.13 -3.46 -10.93
C ASP A 523 9.04 -2.38 -11.17
N ALA A 524 8.62 -2.24 -12.42
CA ALA A 524 7.57 -1.29 -12.79
C ALA A 524 6.17 -1.64 -12.22
N ASN A 525 5.98 -2.86 -11.71
CA ASN A 525 4.75 -3.30 -11.05
C ASN A 525 4.77 -3.04 -9.54
N GLY A 526 5.90 -2.56 -9.00
CA GLY A 526 6.13 -2.39 -7.58
C GLY A 526 6.52 -3.68 -6.86
N ILE A 527 6.95 -4.71 -7.60
CA ILE A 527 7.37 -6.01 -7.06
C ILE A 527 8.85 -5.97 -6.69
N LEU A 528 9.17 -6.43 -5.47
CA LEU A 528 10.52 -6.43 -4.92
C LEU A 528 11.28 -7.73 -5.23
N HIS A 529 12.45 -7.57 -5.80
CA HIS A 529 13.46 -8.63 -5.96
C HIS A 529 14.70 -8.30 -5.12
N VAL A 530 15.22 -9.26 -4.39
CA VAL A 530 16.42 -9.09 -3.57
C VAL A 530 17.52 -10.02 -4.06
N LEU A 531 18.65 -9.43 -4.44
CA LEU A 531 19.87 -10.11 -4.82
C LEU A 531 20.88 -9.99 -3.69
N ALA A 532 21.38 -11.11 -3.17
CA ALA A 532 22.56 -11.13 -2.31
C ALA A 532 23.73 -11.78 -3.05
N ARG A 533 24.91 -11.14 -3.00
CA ARG A 533 26.14 -11.60 -3.69
C ARG A 533 27.34 -11.56 -2.76
N ASP A 534 28.07 -12.65 -2.64
CA ASP A 534 29.42 -12.65 -2.08
C ASP A 534 30.36 -11.90 -3.05
N LEU A 535 30.85 -10.74 -2.63
CA LEU A 535 31.65 -9.87 -3.49
C LEU A 535 33.04 -10.43 -3.81
N ARG A 536 33.50 -11.46 -3.08
CA ARG A 536 34.81 -12.12 -3.31
C ARG A 536 34.69 -13.25 -4.33
N THR A 537 33.71 -14.13 -4.18
CA THR A 537 33.54 -15.31 -5.02
C THR A 537 32.60 -15.11 -6.19
N GLY A 538 31.79 -14.04 -6.16
CA GLY A 538 30.75 -13.79 -7.14
C GLY A 538 29.52 -14.71 -6.99
N ARG A 539 29.49 -15.59 -5.96
CA ARG A 539 28.31 -16.43 -5.69
C ARG A 539 27.14 -15.56 -5.33
N GLU A 540 26.01 -15.78 -5.98
CA GLU A 540 24.82 -14.98 -5.77
C GLU A 540 23.58 -15.83 -5.51
N LYS A 541 22.62 -15.22 -4.82
CA LYS A 541 21.29 -15.74 -4.55
C LYS A 541 20.28 -14.64 -4.81
N VAL A 542 19.38 -14.87 -5.76
CA VAL A 542 18.26 -14.00 -6.06
C VAL A 542 17.02 -14.59 -5.42
N VAL A 543 16.29 -13.78 -4.70
CA VAL A 543 15.02 -14.16 -4.08
C VAL A 543 13.99 -13.12 -4.47
N GLU A 544 12.94 -13.56 -5.14
CA GLU A 544 11.72 -12.78 -5.25
C GLU A 544 11.03 -12.85 -3.89
N MET A 545 10.88 -11.69 -3.26
CA MET A 545 10.28 -11.63 -1.93
C MET A 545 8.79 -11.82 -2.07
N LYS A 546 8.35 -13.06 -1.89
CA LYS A 546 6.94 -13.34 -1.60
C LYS A 546 6.74 -12.97 -0.15
N SER A 547 5.97 -11.93 0.12
CA SER A 547 5.70 -11.49 1.48
C SER A 547 5.41 -12.69 2.39
N ALA A 548 6.31 -12.94 3.31
CA ALA A 548 6.14 -14.02 4.28
C ALA A 548 5.22 -13.61 5.42
N VAL A 549 4.99 -12.30 5.57
CA VAL A 549 4.13 -11.72 6.61
C VAL A 549 3.33 -10.60 5.98
N ASP A 550 2.03 -10.81 5.89
CA ASP A 550 1.11 -9.76 5.48
C ASP A 550 0.91 -8.77 6.62
N VAL A 551 0.88 -7.52 6.27
CA VAL A 551 0.77 -6.46 7.23
C VAL A 551 -0.62 -5.90 7.24
N ASP A 552 -1.14 -5.75 8.44
CA ASP A 552 -2.37 -5.05 8.72
C ASP A 552 -2.23 -3.57 8.33
N ASP A 553 -3.08 -3.07 7.44
CA ASP A 553 -3.04 -1.68 6.98
C ASP A 553 -3.30 -0.66 8.10
N ALA A 554 -4.11 -1.04 9.10
CA ALA A 554 -4.22 -0.26 10.34
C ALA A 554 -2.86 -0.18 11.04
N ARG A 555 -2.08 -1.24 10.99
CA ARG A 555 -0.73 -1.29 11.51
C ARG A 555 0.25 -0.49 10.65
N VAL A 556 0.05 -0.43 9.28
CA VAL A 556 0.83 0.49 8.40
C VAL A 556 0.60 1.92 8.84
N GLN A 557 -0.65 2.27 8.96
CA GLN A 557 -1.03 3.62 9.36
C GLN A 557 -0.55 3.93 10.77
N GLU A 558 -0.80 3.04 11.71
CA GLU A 558 -0.29 3.11 13.07
C GLU A 558 1.22 3.26 13.07
N MET A 559 1.94 2.47 12.27
CA MET A 559 3.39 2.52 12.19
C MET A 559 3.91 3.83 11.56
N VAL A 560 3.23 4.37 10.54
CA VAL A 560 3.56 5.68 9.97
C VAL A 560 3.25 6.79 10.98
N GLU A 561 2.13 6.71 11.69
CA GLU A 561 1.78 7.63 12.79
C GLU A 561 2.74 7.46 13.96
N GLU A 562 2.97 6.23 14.43
CA GLU A 562 3.96 5.88 15.43
C GLU A 562 5.37 6.33 15.06
N SER A 563 5.76 6.26 13.76
CA SER A 563 7.08 6.72 13.32
C SER A 563 7.27 8.22 13.53
N VAL A 564 6.19 8.99 13.50
CA VAL A 564 6.20 10.43 13.79
C VAL A 564 6.11 10.68 15.29
N GLU A 565 5.18 10.01 15.99
CA GLU A 565 5.00 10.15 17.44
C GLU A 565 6.26 9.69 18.21
N HIS A 566 6.85 8.58 17.77
CA HIS A 566 8.05 7.99 18.39
C HIS A 566 9.36 8.40 17.73
N ALA A 567 9.37 9.32 16.76
CA ALA A 567 10.58 9.71 16.03
C ALA A 567 11.76 10.08 16.96
N PHE A 568 11.50 10.80 18.05
CA PHE A 568 12.52 11.15 19.04
C PHE A 568 12.95 9.95 19.90
N GLU A 569 12.05 9.06 20.23
CA GLU A 569 12.33 7.83 21.00
C GLU A 569 13.12 6.84 20.14
N ASP A 570 12.72 6.65 18.90
CA ASP A 570 13.39 5.79 17.93
C ASP A 570 14.80 6.30 17.64
N LEU A 571 14.97 7.60 17.43
CA LEU A 571 16.29 8.21 17.25
C LEU A 571 17.19 8.05 18.49
N ARG A 572 16.62 8.16 19.71
CA ARG A 572 17.35 7.89 20.96
C ARG A 572 17.74 6.43 21.05
N ALA A 573 16.82 5.52 20.73
CA ALA A 573 17.07 4.10 20.73
C ALA A 573 18.18 3.72 19.74
N ARG A 574 18.12 4.24 18.51
CA ARG A 574 19.19 4.04 17.50
C ARG A 574 20.55 4.52 18.03
N ARG A 575 20.62 5.76 18.50
CA ARG A 575 21.85 6.33 19.06
C ARG A 575 22.39 5.50 20.23
N TRP A 576 21.49 4.98 21.07
CA TRP A 576 21.88 4.10 22.17
C TRP A 576 22.45 2.77 21.67
N VAL A 577 21.79 2.09 20.73
CA VAL A 577 22.27 0.83 20.14
C VAL A 577 23.62 1.02 19.46
N GLU A 578 23.79 2.07 18.66
CA GLU A 578 25.06 2.41 18.01
C GLU A 578 26.19 2.65 19.02
N ALA A 579 25.91 3.43 20.08
CA ALA A 579 26.86 3.69 21.16
C ALA A 579 27.21 2.40 21.93
N LYS A 580 26.23 1.54 22.22
CA LYS A 580 26.41 0.23 22.89
C LYS A 580 27.29 -0.68 22.06
N LEU A 581 27.05 -0.81 20.76
CA LEU A 581 27.85 -1.63 19.85
C LEU A 581 29.30 -1.13 19.78
N ARG A 582 29.50 0.17 19.68
CA ARG A 582 30.83 0.79 19.71
C ARG A 582 31.53 0.51 21.03
N ALA A 583 30.83 0.69 22.15
CA ALA A 583 31.39 0.43 23.48
C ALA A 583 31.83 -1.03 23.64
N GLN A 584 31.01 -1.98 23.23
CA GLN A 584 31.36 -3.41 23.29
C GLN A 584 32.60 -3.73 22.45
N ALA A 585 32.68 -3.19 21.23
CA ALA A 585 33.84 -3.39 20.35
C ALA A 585 35.13 -2.76 20.94
N THR A 586 35.05 -1.50 21.41
CA THR A 586 36.21 -0.82 22.04
C THR A 586 36.66 -1.52 23.30
N MET A 587 35.74 -1.94 24.18
CA MET A 587 36.09 -2.69 25.39
C MET A 587 36.75 -4.05 25.07
N ALA A 588 36.25 -4.78 24.06
CA ALA A 588 36.84 -6.06 23.66
C ALA A 588 38.29 -5.86 23.16
N ALA A 589 38.49 -4.89 22.26
CA ALA A 589 39.80 -4.55 21.72
C ALA A 589 40.76 -4.10 22.82
N THR A 590 40.31 -3.23 23.75
CA THR A 590 41.13 -2.75 24.88
C THR A 590 41.51 -3.88 25.83
N ARG A 591 40.57 -4.80 26.15
CA ARG A 591 40.89 -5.96 27.02
C ARG A 591 41.91 -6.88 26.37
N GLN A 592 41.78 -7.12 25.07
CA GLN A 592 42.76 -7.90 24.33
C GLN A 592 44.14 -7.26 24.35
N ALA A 593 44.22 -5.96 24.03
CA ALA A 593 45.46 -5.22 24.05
C ALA A 593 46.12 -5.20 25.44
N LEU A 594 45.34 -5.02 26.52
CA LEU A 594 45.84 -5.15 27.89
C LEU A 594 46.34 -6.55 28.23
N SER A 595 45.73 -7.60 27.71
CA SER A 595 46.18 -8.96 27.95
C SER A 595 47.51 -9.27 27.25
N GLU A 596 47.75 -8.68 26.08
CA GLU A 596 48.93 -8.89 25.25
C GLU A 596 50.10 -7.97 25.68
N HIS A 597 49.84 -6.72 26.00
CA HIS A 597 50.84 -5.67 26.20
C HIS A 597 50.75 -4.94 27.54
N GLY A 598 49.78 -5.25 28.40
CA GLY A 598 49.54 -4.54 29.64
C GLY A 598 50.68 -4.58 30.67
N GLY A 599 51.61 -5.52 30.53
CA GLY A 599 52.84 -5.56 31.35
C GLY A 599 53.94 -4.60 30.91
N GLU A 600 53.84 -4.03 29.72
CA GLU A 600 54.85 -3.17 29.10
C GLU A 600 54.53 -1.67 29.29
N ILE A 601 53.31 -1.34 29.69
CA ILE A 601 52.90 0.07 29.96
C ILE A 601 53.12 0.42 31.43
N ALA A 602 53.29 1.73 31.73
CA ALA A 602 53.44 2.24 33.08
C ALA A 602 52.19 1.90 33.94
N ALA A 603 52.45 1.57 35.23
CA ALA A 603 51.39 1.10 36.13
C ALA A 603 50.25 2.10 36.33
N ASP A 604 50.50 3.39 36.31
CA ASP A 604 49.51 4.46 36.39
C ASP A 604 48.64 4.52 35.09
N CYS A 605 49.22 4.29 33.91
CA CYS A 605 48.51 4.21 32.65
C CYS A 605 47.57 3.01 32.65
N ARG A 606 48.04 1.86 33.11
CA ARG A 606 47.21 0.64 33.22
C ARG A 606 46.03 0.86 34.14
N ILE A 607 46.22 1.48 35.32
CA ILE A 607 45.14 1.77 36.27
C ILE A 607 44.11 2.71 35.62
N ARG A 608 44.55 3.71 34.87
CA ARG A 608 43.61 4.62 34.15
C ARG A 608 42.77 3.88 33.12
N VAL A 609 43.37 3.03 32.32
CA VAL A 609 42.64 2.21 31.31
C VAL A 609 41.64 1.27 32.00
N GLU A 610 42.06 0.55 33.04
CA GLU A 610 41.19 -0.37 33.80
C GLU A 610 40.01 0.37 34.47
N THR A 611 40.26 1.60 34.98
CA THR A 611 39.21 2.45 35.56
C THR A 611 38.23 2.90 34.50
N ALA A 612 38.68 3.36 33.34
CA ALA A 612 37.83 3.76 32.24
C ALA A 612 37.02 2.59 31.67
N LEU A 613 37.63 1.39 31.52
CA LEU A 613 36.94 0.17 31.16
C LEU A 613 35.80 -0.16 32.13
N THR A 614 36.07 -0.03 33.44
CA THR A 614 35.07 -0.31 34.48
C THR A 614 33.91 0.69 34.41
N ALA A 615 34.21 1.96 34.15
CA ALA A 615 33.21 3.01 33.99
C ALA A 615 32.28 2.73 32.76
N VAL A 616 32.85 2.35 31.62
CA VAL A 616 32.06 1.95 30.43
C VAL A 616 31.25 0.70 30.74
N ALA A 617 31.83 -0.31 31.37
CA ALA A 617 31.13 -1.57 31.73
C ALA A 617 29.95 -1.30 32.69
N ALA A 618 30.11 -0.41 33.65
CA ALA A 618 29.06 -0.04 34.60
C ALA A 618 27.86 0.62 33.91
N LEU A 619 28.09 1.42 32.86
CA LEU A 619 27.02 2.04 32.07
C LEU A 619 26.28 1.05 31.19
N LEU A 620 26.90 -0.07 30.84
CA LEU A 620 26.28 -1.16 30.06
C LEU A 620 25.57 -2.17 30.95
N ALA A 621 25.95 -2.31 32.23
CA ALA A 621 25.40 -3.29 33.15
C ALA A 621 23.94 -2.95 33.49
N GLY A 622 23.04 -3.94 33.38
CA GLY A 622 21.62 -3.81 33.75
C GLY A 622 20.74 -3.15 32.70
N GLN A 623 21.24 -2.90 31.47
CA GLN A 623 20.48 -2.26 30.41
C GLN A 623 20.25 -3.16 29.19
N ASP A 624 20.38 -4.49 29.33
CA ASP A 624 20.22 -5.41 28.20
C ASP A 624 18.80 -5.46 27.66
N ASP A 625 17.77 -5.21 28.49
CA ASP A 625 16.35 -5.19 28.13
C ASP A 625 15.72 -3.79 28.03
N GLN A 626 16.48 -2.72 28.29
CA GLN A 626 15.93 -1.36 28.19
C GLN A 626 16.05 -0.81 26.76
N PRO A 627 14.95 -0.28 26.21
CA PRO A 627 14.92 0.21 24.84
C PRO A 627 15.76 1.47 24.59
N SER A 628 16.12 2.21 25.62
CA SER A 628 16.92 3.44 25.49
C SER A 628 17.73 3.72 26.75
N GLY A 629 19.06 3.81 26.60
CA GLY A 629 19.99 4.31 27.62
C GLY A 629 20.46 5.72 27.28
N ASP A 630 21.31 6.29 28.17
CA ASP A 630 21.93 7.58 27.93
C ASP A 630 23.16 7.45 27.02
N ALA A 631 22.91 7.54 25.70
CA ALA A 631 23.95 7.47 24.68
C ALA A 631 25.04 8.57 24.85
N ALA A 632 24.67 9.76 25.36
CA ALA A 632 25.62 10.85 25.57
C ALA A 632 26.60 10.51 26.68
N ARG A 633 26.13 9.96 27.81
CA ARG A 633 26.98 9.50 28.90
C ARG A 633 27.89 8.36 28.48
N LEU A 634 27.37 7.40 27.71
CA LEU A 634 28.18 6.30 27.21
C LEU A 634 29.26 6.75 26.23
N ASN A 635 28.95 7.66 25.33
CA ASN A 635 29.92 8.25 24.40
C ASN A 635 30.99 9.08 25.14
N ALA A 636 30.62 9.82 26.20
CA ALA A 636 31.57 10.52 27.03
C ALA A 636 32.54 9.56 27.76
N ALA A 637 32.02 8.44 28.29
CA ALA A 637 32.87 7.42 28.92
C ALA A 637 33.78 6.72 27.91
N LEU A 638 33.29 6.48 26.67
CA LEU A 638 34.10 5.97 25.57
C LEU A 638 35.24 6.94 25.19
N ALA A 639 34.98 8.22 25.09
CA ALA A 639 36.01 9.21 24.81
C ALA A 639 37.10 9.22 25.89
N GLN A 640 36.72 9.04 27.18
CA GLN A 640 37.69 8.89 28.27
C GLN A 640 38.50 7.60 28.16
N LEU A 641 37.88 6.50 27.71
CA LEU A 641 38.57 5.22 27.44
C LEU A 641 39.54 5.38 26.27
N ASP A 642 39.11 6.00 25.17
CA ASP A 642 39.94 6.26 23.99
C ASP A 642 41.17 7.10 24.38
N GLU A 643 41.00 8.16 25.20
CA GLU A 643 42.12 8.99 25.71
C GLU A 643 43.05 8.18 26.62
N ALA A 644 42.51 7.37 27.52
CA ALA A 644 43.30 6.54 28.43
C ALA A 644 44.12 5.48 27.69
N THR A 645 43.66 5.00 26.55
CA THR A 645 44.30 3.93 25.75
C THR A 645 45.39 4.46 24.80
N ILE A 646 45.57 5.78 24.62
CA ILE A 646 46.59 6.34 23.71
C ILE A 646 47.99 5.73 23.98
N PRO A 647 48.53 5.67 25.23
CA PRO A 647 49.84 5.09 25.43
C PRO A 647 49.96 3.60 25.10
N LEU A 648 48.85 2.85 25.23
CA LEU A 648 48.79 1.44 24.87
C LEU A 648 48.79 1.29 23.34
N ALA A 649 48.06 2.14 22.63
CA ALA A 649 47.99 2.16 21.16
C ALA A 649 49.37 2.54 20.55
N ASP A 650 50.05 3.52 21.11
CA ASP A 650 51.42 3.91 20.69
C ASP A 650 52.39 2.74 20.84
N LEU A 651 52.39 2.05 21.99
CA LEU A 651 53.21 0.85 22.23
C LEU A 651 52.91 -0.26 21.20
N MET A 652 51.65 -0.50 20.93
CA MET A 652 51.24 -1.52 19.94
C MET A 652 51.71 -1.15 18.53
N MET A 653 51.65 0.12 18.17
CA MET A 653 52.11 0.62 16.89
C MET A 653 53.63 0.52 16.73
N ASP A 654 54.39 0.82 17.78
CA ASP A 654 55.84 0.64 17.81
C ASP A 654 56.23 -0.83 17.66
N ARG A 655 55.56 -1.74 18.37
CA ARG A 655 55.77 -3.18 18.23
C ARG A 655 55.40 -3.73 16.84
N ALA A 656 54.30 -3.28 16.26
CA ALA A 656 53.92 -3.64 14.91
C ALA A 656 54.95 -3.18 13.87
N MET A 657 55.45 -1.93 14.04
CA MET A 657 56.51 -1.37 13.21
C MET A 657 57.83 -2.13 13.36
N GLU A 658 58.24 -2.45 14.57
CA GLU A 658 59.42 -3.26 14.86
C GLU A 658 59.34 -4.63 14.20
N THR A 659 58.22 -5.31 14.33
CA THR A 659 57.95 -6.62 13.69
C THR A 659 58.01 -6.56 12.17
N LEU A 660 57.45 -5.48 11.58
CA LEU A 660 57.49 -5.23 10.12
C LEU A 660 58.94 -4.96 9.65
N LEU A 661 59.69 -4.16 10.38
CA LEU A 661 61.10 -3.84 10.06
C LEU A 661 62.00 -5.05 10.18
N ARG A 662 61.79 -5.92 11.18
CA ARG A 662 62.48 -7.23 11.33
C ARG A 662 62.15 -8.16 10.17
N LYS A 663 60.83 -8.28 9.77
CA LYS A 663 60.44 -9.07 8.59
C LYS A 663 61.04 -8.58 7.28
N ARG A 664 61.33 -7.28 7.17
CA ARG A 664 61.99 -6.69 6.00
C ARG A 664 63.54 -6.68 6.09
N GLY A 665 64.12 -7.17 7.17
CA GLY A 665 65.59 -7.24 7.37
C GLY A 665 66.25 -5.88 7.57
N VAL A 666 65.49 -4.88 7.97
CA VAL A 666 66.00 -3.50 8.20
C VAL A 666 66.59 -3.37 9.61
N ILE A 667 66.07 -4.15 10.57
CA ILE A 667 66.60 -4.27 11.95
C ILE A 667 66.75 -5.74 12.32
N GLN A 668 67.76 -6.03 13.18
CA GLN A 668 68.03 -7.39 13.69
C GLN A 668 67.10 -7.80 14.83
#